data_23f8d514a5f48db17825c1ed9e685e7d
#
_entry.id   23f8d514a5f48db17825c1ed9e685e7d
#
_cell.length_a   1.000
_cell.length_b   1.000
_cell.length_c   1.000
_cell.angle_alpha   90.00
_cell.angle_beta   90.00
_cell.angle_gamma   90.00
#
_symmetry.space_group_name_H-M   'P 1'
#
loop_
_entity.id
_entity.type
_entity.pdbx_description
1 polymer ?
#
loop_
_entity_poly.entity_id
_entity_poly.type
_entity_poly.pdbx_seq_one_letter_code
_entity_poly.pdbx_strand_id
1 'polypeptide(L)'
;MREHDQHPSVPVPDDVKEPRSAGDLHRASRRALLKMGLASASGLSVGALLTGCGGGNGDIGSGSGAAAPVATVPPATGVTPPVAAVPPSTLISSFALAVLPDTQFYARYATSSENNQYQRHYGNEPFSAQTNWVARNAAALNIPFLVHLGDVVDQVGKPEQWKVADSAMQVLEAAKVPYSILAGNHDVVNDIDYSGDQTKGTDTQRVLANEPYLQWFGARRAQRQATFGARDATGFHEYHIFTAQEQKFMVLSLSWRISDAGIAWARKVMADNPTLPVILVNHQLLNIAPDALSPLETDYGKMLWEKLIRDNDQIFMTLNGHHHGAAHLTKTNNFGNAVEEMVVDYQMAYQGGNGLMRLYEFDLTNNQMRVLSFSPWVPMKPADTLNAFDRAVLTEANQTFTVSINFAKRFARFNATFSTGKPTVASALVDQAKALVLKGYTEPAVVTLVAPKDADDYPKVAATVAHWRFFGGADGAAVAPGARIADATGANPLTRDGLNKDGVTGAEAGDVVWSTDRHRLSSAPGSVSFINTDKNRPRLSYFVTDPAAAINAQTFAKTGYTIEAFVKINQAWDKSKHAWMNIMTRDGKRGDLAGFDGGDAESPPLLFAISSLREVQWEVVPDVSGTRGGAASWSGEIIAGTWVHIAIVNDPVTHDTLMYVEGAPVLRNSGNVVGLATLSASSQWVVGGGSWDGARADGFFGNIGEVRVVADALAPAQWLTARRV
;
A
#
# COMPACT_ATOMS: atom_id res chain seq x y z
N MET A 1 -36.45 65.30 7.39
CA MET A 1 -36.04 65.21 5.99
C MET A 1 -34.73 64.52 5.96
N ARG A 2 -34.72 63.21 5.73
CA ARG A 2 -33.57 62.37 5.30
C ARG A 2 -34.17 61.27 4.45
N GLU A 3 -33.83 61.30 3.16
CA GLU A 3 -34.19 60.32 2.16
C GLU A 3 -33.51 58.99 2.45
N HIS A 4 -34.25 57.92 2.33
CA HIS A 4 -33.74 56.54 2.32
C HIS A 4 -33.58 56.11 0.86
N ASP A 5 -32.34 55.92 0.44
CA ASP A 5 -32.02 55.19 -0.80
C ASP A 5 -32.19 53.71 -0.58
N GLN A 6 -33.09 53.12 -1.32
CA GLN A 6 -33.27 51.66 -1.45
C GLN A 6 -32.47 51.17 -2.64
N HIS A 7 -31.40 50.37 -2.37
CA HIS A 7 -30.78 49.53 -3.38
C HIS A 7 -31.56 48.20 -3.52
N PRO A 8 -31.76 47.68 -4.72
CA PRO A 8 -32.45 46.43 -4.93
C PRO A 8 -31.56 45.25 -4.57
N SER A 9 -32.06 44.32 -3.77
CA SER A 9 -31.47 43.07 -3.41
C SER A 9 -31.41 42.10 -4.61
N VAL A 10 -30.20 41.66 -4.97
CA VAL A 10 -29.98 40.57 -5.90
C VAL A 10 -30.30 39.26 -5.16
N PRO A 11 -31.04 38.32 -5.74
CA PRO A 11 -31.31 37.03 -5.11
C PRO A 11 -30.04 36.18 -5.09
N VAL A 12 -29.65 35.71 -3.90
CA VAL A 12 -28.62 34.70 -3.68
C VAL A 12 -29.22 33.35 -4.07
N PRO A 13 -28.54 32.51 -4.87
CA PRO A 13 -29.00 31.15 -5.12
C PRO A 13 -28.87 30.32 -3.85
N ASP A 14 -29.95 29.76 -3.36
CA ASP A 14 -29.97 28.67 -2.40
C ASP A 14 -29.33 27.44 -3.04
N ASP A 15 -28.09 27.12 -2.72
CA ASP A 15 -27.45 25.77 -2.73
C ASP A 15 -25.97 25.86 -2.36
N VAL A 16 -25.67 26.37 -1.17
CA VAL A 16 -24.40 26.06 -0.51
C VAL A 16 -24.70 25.00 0.53
N LYS A 17 -24.69 23.74 0.09
CA LYS A 17 -24.64 22.60 1.02
C LYS A 17 -23.33 22.68 1.79
N GLU A 18 -23.45 22.66 3.11
CA GLU A 18 -22.32 22.55 4.03
C GLU A 18 -21.39 21.39 3.65
N PRO A 19 -20.07 21.49 3.95
CA PRO A 19 -19.14 20.44 3.60
C PRO A 19 -19.51 19.14 4.31
N ARG A 20 -19.74 18.10 3.52
CA ARG A 20 -20.00 16.74 3.97
C ARG A 20 -18.93 16.26 4.93
N SER A 21 -19.32 15.48 5.93
CA SER A 21 -18.42 14.92 6.93
C SER A 21 -17.23 14.16 6.31
N ALA A 22 -16.15 13.99 7.05
CA ALA A 22 -14.96 13.22 6.60
C ALA A 22 -15.32 11.83 6.05
N GLY A 23 -16.43 11.23 6.53
CA GLY A 23 -16.96 9.96 6.02
C GLY A 23 -17.53 10.05 4.61
N ASP A 24 -18.15 11.18 4.24
CA ASP A 24 -18.72 11.38 2.88
C ASP A 24 -17.64 11.65 1.84
N LEU A 25 -16.56 12.35 2.23
CA LEU A 25 -15.40 12.56 1.36
C LEU A 25 -14.65 11.25 1.13
N HIS A 26 -14.59 10.38 2.13
CA HIS A 26 -14.06 9.02 2.01
C HIS A 26 -14.90 8.17 1.04
N ARG A 27 -16.23 8.31 1.06
CA ARG A 27 -17.13 7.60 0.13
C ARG A 27 -17.05 8.14 -1.30
N ALA A 28 -16.77 9.42 -1.50
CA ALA A 28 -16.58 10.00 -2.83
C ALA A 28 -15.26 9.55 -3.47
N SER A 29 -14.19 9.57 -2.73
CA SER A 29 -12.87 9.04 -3.16
C SER A 29 -12.94 7.53 -3.45
N ARG A 30 -13.67 6.77 -2.60
CA ARG A 30 -13.91 5.33 -2.79
C ARG A 30 -14.82 4.99 -3.99
N ARG A 31 -15.75 5.87 -4.35
CA ARG A 31 -16.58 5.67 -5.55
C ARG A 31 -15.80 5.83 -6.84
N ALA A 32 -14.76 6.65 -6.86
CA ALA A 32 -13.84 6.74 -7.99
C ALA A 32 -13.01 5.44 -8.12
N LEU A 33 -12.45 4.93 -7.01
CA LEU A 33 -11.78 3.62 -6.95
C LEU A 33 -12.70 2.43 -7.27
N LEU A 34 -14.00 2.53 -6.93
CA LEU A 34 -15.01 1.49 -7.21
C LEU A 34 -15.36 1.33 -8.69
N LYS A 35 -15.00 2.29 -9.55
CA LYS A 35 -15.17 2.16 -11.01
C LYS A 35 -14.03 1.43 -11.68
N MET A 36 -12.89 1.28 -11.03
CA MET A 36 -11.81 0.42 -11.49
C MET A 36 -12.15 -1.04 -11.18
N GLY A 37 -12.85 -1.66 -12.09
CA GLY A 37 -13.18 -3.06 -12.00
C GLY A 37 -11.94 -3.92 -12.11
N LEU A 38 -11.89 -4.94 -11.27
CA LEU A 38 -11.16 -6.21 -11.41
C LEU A 38 -9.65 -6.16 -11.61
N ALA A 39 -9.01 -6.81 -10.66
CA ALA A 39 -7.65 -7.31 -10.63
C ALA A 39 -6.57 -6.33 -10.14
N SER A 40 -6.61 -6.07 -8.86
CA SER A 40 -5.37 -5.83 -8.14
C SER A 40 -5.40 -6.71 -6.88
N ALA A 41 -5.04 -7.97 -7.06
CA ALA A 41 -4.47 -8.70 -5.96
C ALA A 41 -3.13 -8.01 -5.67
N SER A 42 -3.19 -6.93 -4.91
CA SER A 42 -1.98 -6.35 -4.35
C SER A 42 -1.39 -7.39 -3.43
N GLY A 43 -0.40 -8.05 -3.96
CA GLY A 43 0.43 -8.89 -3.16
C GLY A 43 1.07 -8.08 -2.05
N LEU A 44 0.48 -8.09 -0.88
CA LEU A 44 1.28 -8.22 0.29
C LEU A 44 2.02 -9.55 0.09
N SER A 45 3.17 -9.50 -0.56
CA SER A 45 4.09 -10.62 -0.56
C SER A 45 4.62 -10.75 0.87
N VAL A 46 3.80 -11.33 1.71
CA VAL A 46 4.32 -12.09 2.83
C VAL A 46 5.14 -13.19 2.18
N GLY A 47 6.46 -13.06 2.19
CA GLY A 47 7.36 -14.09 1.76
C GLY A 47 7.12 -15.34 2.58
N ALA A 48 6.13 -16.13 2.17
CA ALA A 48 6.02 -17.50 2.60
C ALA A 48 7.11 -18.27 1.85
N LEU A 49 8.22 -18.49 2.52
CA LEU A 49 9.17 -19.55 2.17
C LEU A 49 8.44 -20.88 2.23
N LEU A 50 7.85 -21.28 1.12
CA LEU A 50 7.46 -22.66 0.88
C LEU A 50 8.70 -23.40 0.39
N THR A 51 9.43 -24.01 1.33
CA THR A 51 10.33 -25.12 1.01
C THR A 51 9.48 -26.31 0.56
N GLY A 52 9.36 -26.46 -0.74
CA GLY A 52 8.80 -27.65 -1.36
C GLY A 52 9.80 -28.79 -1.24
N CYS A 53 9.52 -29.78 -0.41
CA CYS A 53 10.17 -31.07 -0.46
C CYS A 53 9.68 -31.84 -1.68
N GLY A 54 10.52 -32.02 -2.68
CA GLY A 54 10.39 -33.01 -3.73
C GLY A 54 11.35 -34.15 -3.45
N GLY A 55 10.83 -35.32 -3.09
CA GLY A 55 11.60 -36.51 -2.87
C GLY A 55 12.13 -37.13 -4.17
N GLY A 56 13.29 -37.72 -4.12
CA GLY A 56 13.88 -38.59 -5.12
C GLY A 56 14.87 -39.53 -4.47
N ASN A 57 14.46 -40.80 -4.36
CA ASN A 57 15.29 -41.90 -3.87
C ASN A 57 16.53 -42.13 -4.74
N GLY A 58 17.61 -42.47 -4.11
CA GLY A 58 18.79 -43.04 -4.74
C GLY A 58 19.80 -43.56 -3.73
N ASP A 59 19.77 -44.83 -3.54
CA ASP A 59 20.56 -45.64 -2.59
C ASP A 59 22.05 -45.74 -2.90
N ILE A 60 22.81 -46.14 -1.87
CA ILE A 60 24.04 -46.98 -1.80
C ILE A 60 25.41 -46.27 -1.74
N GLY A 61 26.14 -46.64 -0.69
CA GLY A 61 27.60 -46.79 -0.73
C GLY A 61 28.38 -46.42 0.54
N SER A 62 28.42 -47.35 1.47
CA SER A 62 29.36 -47.37 2.58
C SER A 62 30.81 -47.57 2.12
N GLY A 63 31.72 -46.76 2.61
CA GLY A 63 33.16 -46.95 2.42
C GLY A 63 34.01 -46.32 3.51
N SER A 64 34.38 -47.11 4.47
CA SER A 64 35.39 -46.82 5.49
C SER A 64 36.78 -46.72 4.88
N GLY A 65 37.54 -45.69 5.20
CA GLY A 65 38.95 -45.55 4.80
C GLY A 65 39.78 -44.75 5.80
N ALA A 66 40.77 -45.42 6.35
CA ALA A 66 41.61 -45.05 7.45
C ALA A 66 42.50 -43.81 7.23
N ALA A 67 42.84 -43.16 8.33
CA ALA A 67 43.81 -42.07 8.42
C ALA A 67 45.26 -42.59 8.17
N ALA A 68 46.06 -41.83 7.42
CA ALA A 68 47.49 -42.00 7.28
C ALA A 68 48.26 -40.72 7.75
N PRO A 69 49.50 -40.81 8.17
CA PRO A 69 50.10 -39.91 9.14
C PRO A 69 50.70 -38.64 8.53
N VAL A 70 50.76 -37.62 9.36
CA VAL A 70 51.35 -36.29 9.10
C VAL A 70 52.86 -36.40 8.92
N ALA A 71 53.39 -35.97 7.77
CA ALA A 71 54.83 -35.74 7.55
C ALA A 71 55.10 -34.25 7.81
N THR A 72 56.04 -34.01 8.72
CA THR A 72 56.63 -32.71 9.03
C THR A 72 57.58 -32.27 7.92
N VAL A 73 57.36 -31.08 7.34
CA VAL A 73 58.23 -30.42 6.36
C VAL A 73 58.96 -29.26 7.07
N PRO A 74 60.30 -29.10 6.87
CA PRO A 74 61.09 -28.02 7.49
C PRO A 74 60.80 -26.64 6.88
N PRO A 75 61.11 -25.51 7.58
CA PRO A 75 60.76 -24.20 7.16
C PRO A 75 61.54 -23.73 5.93
N ALA A 76 60.80 -23.39 4.86
CA ALA A 76 61.43 -22.79 3.68
C ALA A 76 61.63 -21.28 3.91
N THR A 77 62.83 -20.86 3.61
CA THR A 77 63.32 -19.48 3.59
C THR A 77 62.47 -18.60 2.70
N GLY A 78 62.17 -17.38 3.22
CA GLY A 78 61.25 -16.41 2.60
C GLY A 78 61.63 -15.99 1.17
N VAL A 79 60.70 -16.23 0.28
CA VAL A 79 60.59 -15.51 -0.98
C VAL A 79 59.26 -14.76 -0.89
N THR A 80 59.34 -13.43 -0.85
CA THR A 80 58.17 -12.54 -0.95
C THR A 80 57.47 -12.84 -2.26
N PRO A 81 56.17 -13.25 -2.25
CA PRO A 81 55.45 -13.42 -3.52
C PRO A 81 55.38 -12.05 -4.23
N PRO A 82 55.50 -12.01 -5.56
CA PRO A 82 55.25 -10.78 -6.29
C PRO A 82 53.82 -10.34 -6.00
N VAL A 83 53.66 -9.07 -5.58
CA VAL A 83 52.36 -8.42 -5.46
C VAL A 83 51.67 -8.58 -6.81
N ALA A 84 50.62 -9.39 -6.87
CA ALA A 84 49.81 -9.52 -8.07
C ALA A 84 49.36 -8.11 -8.46
N ALA A 85 49.72 -7.67 -9.66
CA ALA A 85 49.27 -6.41 -10.19
C ALA A 85 47.73 -6.46 -10.18
N VAL A 86 47.11 -5.56 -9.41
CA VAL A 86 45.67 -5.36 -9.46
C VAL A 86 45.33 -5.05 -10.92
N PRO A 87 44.44 -5.81 -11.59
CA PRO A 87 44.06 -5.50 -12.97
C PRO A 87 43.59 -4.06 -13.00
N PRO A 88 43.90 -3.29 -14.04
CA PRO A 88 43.40 -1.93 -14.15
C PRO A 88 41.89 -1.99 -14.03
N SER A 89 41.32 -1.27 -13.06
CA SER A 89 39.84 -1.13 -12.92
C SER A 89 39.33 -0.52 -14.22
N THR A 90 38.63 -1.30 -15.00
CA THR A 90 38.01 -0.81 -16.23
C THR A 90 36.84 0.09 -15.80
N LEU A 91 37.05 1.40 -15.90
CA LEU A 91 35.99 2.38 -15.68
C LEU A 91 34.85 2.16 -16.69
N ILE A 92 33.63 2.38 -16.26
CA ILE A 92 32.43 2.31 -17.09
C ILE A 92 31.85 3.71 -17.30
N SER A 93 31.18 3.90 -18.44
CA SER A 93 30.37 5.08 -18.72
C SER A 93 28.94 4.77 -18.29
N SER A 94 28.52 5.35 -17.18
CA SER A 94 27.21 5.05 -16.58
C SER A 94 26.61 6.27 -15.92
N PHE A 95 25.26 6.36 -15.96
CA PHE A 95 24.48 7.33 -15.21
C PHE A 95 23.22 6.66 -14.66
N ALA A 96 22.58 7.28 -13.68
CA ALA A 96 21.36 6.76 -13.08
C ALA A 96 20.20 7.76 -13.18
N LEU A 97 19.02 7.27 -13.51
CA LEU A 97 17.75 8.00 -13.42
C LEU A 97 17.07 7.63 -12.11
N ALA A 98 16.78 8.62 -11.26
CA ALA A 98 15.99 8.41 -10.07
C ALA A 98 14.50 8.49 -10.38
N VAL A 99 13.70 7.59 -9.79
CA VAL A 99 12.25 7.55 -10.01
C VAL A 99 11.54 7.51 -8.67
N LEU A 100 10.66 8.48 -8.46
CA LEU A 100 9.70 8.50 -7.36
C LEU A 100 8.36 7.95 -7.88
N PRO A 101 7.92 6.79 -7.38
CA PRO A 101 6.56 6.31 -7.63
C PRO A 101 5.54 7.18 -6.90
N ASP A 102 4.31 6.76 -6.92
CA ASP A 102 3.17 7.42 -6.33
C ASP A 102 3.42 7.79 -4.85
N THR A 103 3.30 9.07 -4.51
CA THR A 103 3.64 9.62 -3.18
C THR A 103 2.42 10.10 -2.40
N GLN A 104 1.22 9.87 -2.92
CA GLN A 104 -0.03 10.41 -2.38
C GLN A 104 -0.23 10.12 -0.89
N PHE A 105 0.08 8.92 -0.43
CA PHE A 105 -0.06 8.60 1.00
C PHE A 105 1.04 9.24 1.86
N TYR A 106 2.23 9.46 1.30
CA TYR A 106 3.24 10.23 2.01
C TYR A 106 2.80 11.68 2.21
N ALA A 107 2.25 12.29 1.16
CA ALA A 107 1.71 13.64 1.23
C ALA A 107 0.52 13.73 2.21
N ARG A 108 -0.39 12.76 2.19
CA ARG A 108 -1.57 12.75 3.04
C ARG A 108 -1.24 12.55 4.51
N TYR A 109 -0.55 11.46 4.86
CA TYR A 109 -0.36 11.05 6.26
C TYR A 109 0.75 11.82 6.98
N ALA A 110 1.44 12.73 6.29
CA ALA A 110 2.30 13.74 6.90
C ALA A 110 1.54 15.00 7.35
N THR A 111 0.23 15.12 7.04
CA THR A 111 -0.56 16.30 7.43
C THR A 111 -1.07 16.25 8.87
N SER A 112 -1.32 17.41 9.47
CA SER A 112 -1.93 17.51 10.80
C SER A 112 -3.37 17.01 10.84
N SER A 113 -4.10 17.11 9.73
CA SER A 113 -5.46 16.55 9.60
C SER A 113 -5.50 15.03 9.68
N GLU A 114 -4.38 14.36 9.39
CA GLU A 114 -4.19 12.91 9.54
C GLU A 114 -3.26 12.59 10.73
N ASN A 115 -3.16 13.48 11.72
CA ASN A 115 -2.36 13.33 12.95
C ASN A 115 -0.85 13.15 12.71
N ASN A 116 -0.28 13.66 11.63
CA ASN A 116 1.15 13.56 11.32
C ASN A 116 1.71 12.15 11.55
N GLN A 117 1.10 11.12 10.98
CA GLN A 117 1.35 9.70 11.29
C GLN A 117 2.83 9.33 11.24
N TYR A 118 3.55 9.77 10.21
CA TYR A 118 4.97 9.43 10.06
C TYR A 118 5.83 10.12 11.12
N GLN A 119 5.61 11.42 11.35
CA GLN A 119 6.38 12.17 12.35
C GLN A 119 6.14 11.62 13.77
N ARG A 120 4.91 11.25 14.10
CA ARG A 120 4.57 10.70 15.42
C ARG A 120 5.21 9.34 15.67
N HIS A 121 5.18 8.44 14.67
CA HIS A 121 5.64 7.07 14.86
C HIS A 121 7.13 6.88 14.59
N TYR A 122 7.70 7.69 13.68
CA TYR A 122 9.07 7.48 13.19
C TYR A 122 9.99 8.69 13.34
N GLY A 123 9.48 9.85 13.73
CA GLY A 123 10.26 11.08 13.86
C GLY A 123 10.75 11.69 12.54
N ASN A 124 10.33 11.16 11.40
CA ASN A 124 10.70 11.61 10.05
C ASN A 124 9.70 11.11 9.02
N GLU A 125 9.78 11.62 7.79
CA GLU A 125 8.77 11.41 6.74
C GLU A 125 9.38 10.81 5.47
N PRO A 126 8.67 9.87 4.81
CA PRO A 126 9.21 9.14 3.67
C PRO A 126 9.45 10.02 2.44
N PHE A 127 8.55 10.96 2.08
CA PHE A 127 8.72 11.80 0.90
C PHE A 127 9.98 12.68 1.03
N SER A 128 10.14 13.34 2.17
CA SER A 128 11.35 14.12 2.47
C SER A 128 12.61 13.26 2.49
N ALA A 129 12.53 12.03 3.00
CA ALA A 129 13.67 11.10 3.01
C ALA A 129 14.13 10.76 1.59
N GLN A 130 13.20 10.47 0.67
CA GLN A 130 13.48 10.19 -0.74
C GLN A 130 14.19 11.36 -1.43
N THR A 131 13.61 12.56 -1.36
CA THR A 131 14.16 13.74 -2.05
C THR A 131 15.50 14.19 -1.45
N ASN A 132 15.65 14.15 -0.12
CA ASN A 132 16.92 14.41 0.55
C ASN A 132 18.01 13.41 0.18
N TRP A 133 17.66 12.12 0.06
CA TRP A 133 18.63 11.11 -0.35
C TRP A 133 19.14 11.36 -1.77
N VAL A 134 18.24 11.67 -2.71
CA VAL A 134 18.64 12.02 -4.08
C VAL A 134 19.49 13.28 -4.08
N ALA A 135 19.07 14.34 -3.40
CA ALA A 135 19.81 15.61 -3.33
C ALA A 135 21.26 15.43 -2.83
N ARG A 136 21.46 14.57 -1.83
CA ARG A 136 22.79 14.29 -1.25
C ARG A 136 23.68 13.41 -2.14
N ASN A 137 23.08 12.52 -2.93
CA ASN A 137 23.82 11.48 -3.63
C ASN A 137 23.86 11.69 -5.16
N ALA A 138 23.14 12.68 -5.71
CA ALA A 138 23.01 12.88 -7.16
C ALA A 138 24.38 13.00 -7.87
N ALA A 139 25.31 13.75 -7.29
CA ALA A 139 26.65 13.91 -7.90
C ALA A 139 27.46 12.60 -7.84
N ALA A 140 27.45 11.90 -6.70
CA ALA A 140 28.21 10.67 -6.50
C ALA A 140 27.70 9.51 -7.36
N LEU A 141 26.38 9.46 -7.58
CA LEU A 141 25.72 8.41 -8.35
C LEU A 141 25.41 8.82 -9.81
N ASN A 142 25.99 9.92 -10.29
CA ASN A 142 25.70 10.44 -11.63
C ASN A 142 24.21 10.45 -11.93
N ILE A 143 23.38 11.03 -11.04
CA ILE A 143 21.93 11.20 -11.26
C ILE A 143 21.70 12.57 -11.89
N PRO A 144 21.59 12.67 -13.22
CA PRO A 144 21.37 13.95 -13.91
C PRO A 144 19.92 14.41 -13.85
N PHE A 145 18.99 13.52 -13.53
CA PHE A 145 17.56 13.79 -13.59
C PHE A 145 16.74 12.85 -12.70
N LEU A 146 15.62 13.35 -12.20
CA LEU A 146 14.62 12.59 -11.44
C LEU A 146 13.27 12.64 -12.16
N VAL A 147 12.52 11.54 -12.10
CA VAL A 147 11.15 11.43 -12.62
C VAL A 147 10.19 11.10 -11.49
N HIS A 148 9.07 11.81 -11.40
CA HIS A 148 7.94 11.48 -10.53
C HIS A 148 6.78 10.96 -11.37
N LEU A 149 6.18 9.82 -10.98
CA LEU A 149 5.22 9.09 -11.82
C LEU A 149 3.75 9.54 -11.67
N GLY A 150 3.49 10.60 -10.89
CA GLY A 150 2.13 11.09 -10.64
C GLY A 150 1.58 10.62 -9.29
N ASP A 151 0.30 10.91 -9.04
CA ASP A 151 -0.35 10.73 -7.75
C ASP A 151 0.50 11.34 -6.62
N VAL A 152 0.77 12.62 -6.79
CA VAL A 152 1.59 13.44 -5.89
C VAL A 152 0.91 13.61 -4.55
N VAL A 153 -0.43 13.75 -4.57
CA VAL A 153 -1.31 13.87 -3.41
C VAL A 153 -2.45 12.86 -3.48
N ASP A 154 -3.02 12.47 -2.35
CA ASP A 154 -4.17 11.54 -2.30
C ASP A 154 -5.51 12.25 -2.59
N GLN A 155 -5.61 13.52 -2.27
CA GLN A 155 -6.86 14.28 -2.37
C GLN A 155 -6.58 15.64 -3.00
N VAL A 156 -6.93 15.78 -4.28
CA VAL A 156 -6.67 17.00 -5.06
C VAL A 156 -7.11 18.30 -4.38
N GLY A 157 -8.24 18.28 -3.67
CA GLY A 157 -8.82 19.43 -2.99
C GLY A 157 -8.22 19.75 -1.60
N LYS A 158 -7.10 19.13 -1.19
CA LYS A 158 -6.48 19.31 0.13
C LYS A 158 -5.15 20.08 0.04
N PRO A 159 -5.15 21.39 0.27
CA PRO A 159 -3.94 22.22 0.13
C PRO A 159 -2.79 21.81 1.06
N GLU A 160 -3.09 21.21 2.21
CA GLU A 160 -2.08 20.74 3.16
C GLU A 160 -1.25 19.58 2.59
N GLN A 161 -1.86 18.69 1.79
CA GLN A 161 -1.14 17.60 1.11
C GLN A 161 -0.21 18.16 0.03
N TRP A 162 -0.68 19.14 -0.74
CA TRP A 162 0.15 19.85 -1.73
C TRP A 162 1.34 20.56 -1.09
N LYS A 163 1.18 21.14 0.12
CA LYS A 163 2.30 21.77 0.86
C LYS A 163 3.36 20.73 1.26
N VAL A 164 2.98 19.54 1.66
CA VAL A 164 3.93 18.46 1.95
C VAL A 164 4.72 18.11 0.69
N ALA A 165 4.03 17.87 -0.42
CA ALA A 165 4.67 17.56 -1.70
C ALA A 165 5.58 18.71 -2.19
N ASP A 166 5.11 19.96 -2.10
CA ASP A 166 5.88 21.14 -2.43
C ASP A 166 7.18 21.22 -1.62
N SER A 167 7.10 21.05 -0.30
CA SER A 167 8.26 21.07 0.59
C SER A 167 9.28 19.98 0.26
N ALA A 168 8.81 18.77 -0.06
CA ALA A 168 9.66 17.65 -0.45
C ALA A 168 10.38 17.93 -1.79
N MET A 169 9.67 18.45 -2.79
CA MET A 169 10.26 18.73 -4.10
C MET A 169 11.19 19.97 -4.10
N GLN A 170 10.97 20.95 -3.22
CA GLN A 170 11.88 22.09 -3.04
C GLN A 170 13.28 21.65 -2.61
N VAL A 171 13.44 20.50 -1.95
CA VAL A 171 14.76 19.95 -1.60
C VAL A 171 15.60 19.69 -2.87
N LEU A 172 14.97 19.14 -3.93
CA LEU A 172 15.64 18.91 -5.22
C LEU A 172 15.99 20.23 -5.91
N GLU A 173 15.09 21.22 -5.85
CA GLU A 173 15.32 22.54 -6.42
C GLU A 173 16.50 23.26 -5.74
N ALA A 174 16.56 23.20 -4.40
CA ALA A 174 17.67 23.77 -3.63
C ALA A 174 19.00 23.09 -3.98
N ALA A 175 18.98 21.77 -4.19
CA ALA A 175 20.15 20.99 -4.61
C ALA A 175 20.46 21.09 -6.12
N LYS A 176 19.62 21.79 -6.90
CA LYS A 176 19.70 21.89 -8.36
C LYS A 176 19.68 20.55 -9.09
N VAL A 177 18.95 19.58 -8.53
CA VAL A 177 18.65 18.30 -9.18
C VAL A 177 17.41 18.49 -10.05
N PRO A 178 17.51 18.45 -11.38
CA PRO A 178 16.35 18.61 -12.26
C PRO A 178 15.40 17.44 -12.13
N TYR A 179 14.11 17.71 -12.32
CA TYR A 179 13.08 16.68 -12.26
C TYR A 179 11.93 16.99 -13.21
N SER A 180 11.20 15.94 -13.60
CA SER A 180 9.84 16.06 -14.14
C SER A 180 8.82 15.51 -13.13
N ILE A 181 7.65 16.10 -13.14
CA ILE A 181 6.51 15.66 -12.34
C ILE A 181 5.26 15.75 -13.21
N LEU A 182 4.40 14.75 -13.14
CA LEU A 182 3.15 14.71 -13.89
C LEU A 182 1.96 14.51 -12.94
N ALA A 183 0.76 14.85 -13.39
CA ALA A 183 -0.44 14.59 -12.61
C ALA A 183 -0.93 13.15 -12.85
N GLY A 184 -1.19 12.42 -11.75
CA GLY A 184 -1.97 11.20 -11.75
C GLY A 184 -3.48 11.47 -11.62
N ASN A 185 -4.28 10.44 -11.37
CA ASN A 185 -5.73 10.59 -11.20
C ASN A 185 -6.12 11.25 -9.88
N HIS A 186 -5.34 11.11 -8.83
CA HIS A 186 -5.55 11.78 -7.55
C HIS A 186 -5.21 13.27 -7.56
N ASP A 187 -4.45 13.72 -8.57
CA ASP A 187 -3.97 15.09 -8.72
C ASP A 187 -4.88 15.99 -9.55
N VAL A 188 -5.96 15.45 -10.13
CA VAL A 188 -6.86 16.17 -11.04
C VAL A 188 -8.30 16.21 -10.51
N VAL A 189 -9.01 17.30 -10.78
CA VAL A 189 -10.40 17.46 -10.32
C VAL A 189 -11.35 16.49 -11.03
N ASN A 190 -11.07 16.19 -12.31
CA ASN A 190 -11.84 15.22 -13.11
C ASN A 190 -10.98 13.99 -13.38
N ASP A 191 -11.15 12.95 -12.55
CA ASP A 191 -10.41 11.70 -12.51
C ASP A 191 -11.03 10.55 -13.33
N ILE A 192 -11.88 10.86 -14.32
CA ILE A 192 -12.59 9.84 -15.12
C ILE A 192 -11.60 8.87 -15.76
N ASP A 193 -11.83 7.60 -15.49
CA ASP A 193 -11.07 6.49 -16.06
C ASP A 193 -11.32 6.28 -17.55
N TYR A 194 -10.35 5.60 -18.19
CA TYR A 194 -10.51 5.16 -19.57
C TYR A 194 -11.52 4.01 -19.67
N SER A 195 -12.57 4.24 -20.47
CA SER A 195 -13.62 3.26 -20.74
C SER A 195 -13.76 2.96 -22.24
N GLY A 196 -12.66 3.11 -23.00
CA GLY A 196 -12.68 3.04 -24.48
C GLY A 196 -12.98 4.38 -25.16
N ASP A 197 -13.44 5.39 -24.41
CA ASP A 197 -13.73 6.73 -24.94
C ASP A 197 -12.57 7.68 -24.66
N GLN A 198 -11.80 7.99 -25.70
CA GLN A 198 -10.63 8.87 -25.65
C GLN A 198 -10.99 10.34 -25.41
N THR A 199 -12.27 10.71 -25.52
CA THR A 199 -12.68 12.11 -25.37
C THR A 199 -13.09 12.47 -23.94
N LYS A 200 -13.31 11.50 -23.04
CA LYS A 200 -13.77 11.75 -21.68
C LYS A 200 -12.62 11.78 -20.67
N GLY A 201 -12.69 12.73 -19.75
CA GLY A 201 -11.72 12.89 -18.64
C GLY A 201 -10.32 13.29 -19.09
N THR A 202 -10.16 13.79 -20.32
CA THR A 202 -8.86 14.19 -20.86
C THR A 202 -8.44 15.60 -20.40
N ASP A 203 -7.16 15.91 -20.55
CA ASP A 203 -6.56 17.21 -20.28
C ASP A 203 -7.35 18.38 -20.85
N THR A 204 -7.85 18.27 -22.10
CA THR A 204 -8.63 19.32 -22.77
C THR A 204 -10.05 19.52 -22.23
N GLN A 205 -10.54 18.62 -21.38
CA GLN A 205 -11.85 18.73 -20.76
C GLN A 205 -11.79 19.31 -19.34
N ARG A 206 -10.59 19.61 -18.83
CA ARG A 206 -10.41 20.17 -17.50
C ARG A 206 -10.55 21.68 -17.49
N VAL A 207 -11.06 22.24 -16.41
CA VAL A 207 -11.08 23.68 -16.17
C VAL A 207 -9.72 24.06 -15.56
N LEU A 208 -8.76 24.43 -16.38
CA LEU A 208 -7.34 24.61 -16.02
C LEU A 208 -7.11 25.54 -14.83
N ALA A 209 -7.95 26.58 -14.66
CA ALA A 209 -7.87 27.49 -13.53
C ALA A 209 -8.20 26.84 -12.18
N ASN A 210 -8.93 25.72 -12.21
CA ASN A 210 -9.38 25.00 -11.01
C ASN A 210 -8.48 23.80 -10.66
N GLU A 211 -7.44 23.54 -11.44
CA GLU A 211 -6.55 22.39 -11.25
C GLU A 211 -5.42 22.72 -10.28
N PRO A 212 -5.43 22.19 -9.05
CA PRO A 212 -4.39 22.45 -8.05
C PRO A 212 -2.99 22.03 -8.52
N TYR A 213 -2.88 20.92 -9.28
CA TYR A 213 -1.62 20.51 -9.86
C TYR A 213 -0.94 21.63 -10.65
N LEU A 214 -1.69 22.36 -11.51
CA LEU A 214 -1.15 23.46 -12.29
C LEU A 214 -0.77 24.69 -11.43
N GLN A 215 -1.39 24.86 -10.27
CA GLN A 215 -1.08 25.92 -9.31
C GLN A 215 0.23 25.63 -8.56
N TRP A 216 0.43 24.38 -8.11
CA TRP A 216 1.58 23.96 -7.31
C TRP A 216 2.80 23.59 -8.15
N PHE A 217 2.59 22.88 -9.25
CA PHE A 217 3.64 22.37 -10.13
C PHE A 217 3.51 22.87 -11.58
N GLY A 218 3.03 24.10 -11.76
CA GLY A 218 2.79 24.71 -13.07
C GLY A 218 4.05 25.12 -13.81
N ALA A 219 3.86 25.62 -15.04
CA ALA A 219 4.94 25.97 -15.99
C ALA A 219 5.99 26.93 -15.41
N ARG A 220 5.60 27.90 -14.57
CA ARG A 220 6.55 28.83 -13.94
C ARG A 220 7.58 28.14 -13.06
N ARG A 221 7.19 27.04 -12.41
CA ARG A 221 8.08 26.25 -11.58
C ARG A 221 9.02 25.41 -12.45
N ALA A 222 8.48 24.71 -13.43
CA ALA A 222 9.25 23.91 -14.38
C ALA A 222 10.31 24.74 -15.13
N GLN A 223 9.98 25.94 -15.58
CA GLN A 223 10.88 26.88 -16.29
C GLN A 223 12.14 27.30 -15.51
N ARG A 224 12.17 27.11 -14.19
CA ARG A 224 13.38 27.38 -13.39
C ARG A 224 14.45 26.33 -13.57
N GLN A 225 14.12 25.21 -14.14
CA GLN A 225 15.04 24.07 -14.34
C GLN A 225 15.76 24.20 -15.68
N ALA A 226 17.08 24.06 -15.67
CA ALA A 226 17.90 24.19 -16.88
C ALA A 226 17.58 23.13 -17.96
N THR A 227 16.94 22.03 -17.58
CA THR A 227 16.54 20.95 -18.48
C THR A 227 15.17 21.16 -19.13
N PHE A 228 14.39 22.14 -18.66
CA PHE A 228 13.02 22.35 -19.12
C PHE A 228 12.98 22.71 -20.60
N GLY A 229 12.18 22.00 -21.39
CA GLY A 229 11.92 22.29 -22.80
C GLY A 229 10.66 23.15 -22.97
N ALA A 230 9.50 22.55 -22.81
CA ALA A 230 8.21 23.24 -22.88
C ALA A 230 7.08 22.43 -22.22
N ARG A 231 5.93 23.05 -22.08
CA ARG A 231 4.64 22.40 -21.82
C ARG A 231 3.70 22.59 -23.01
N ASP A 232 2.71 21.69 -23.09
CA ASP A 232 1.62 21.80 -24.03
C ASP A 232 0.67 22.99 -23.65
N ALA A 233 -0.35 23.24 -24.49
CA ALA A 233 -1.27 24.36 -24.29
C ALA A 233 -2.13 24.22 -23.00
N THR A 234 -2.34 23.00 -22.51
CA THR A 234 -3.08 22.76 -21.25
C THR A 234 -2.21 22.95 -20.01
N GLY A 235 -0.89 22.86 -20.17
CA GLY A 235 0.08 22.92 -19.10
C GLY A 235 0.25 21.61 -18.33
N PHE A 236 -0.44 20.53 -18.71
CA PHE A 236 -0.35 19.22 -18.06
C PHE A 236 0.82 18.39 -18.54
N HIS A 237 1.23 18.51 -19.78
CA HIS A 237 2.29 17.73 -20.40
C HIS A 237 3.55 18.55 -20.52
N GLU A 238 4.71 17.95 -20.21
CA GLU A 238 6.00 18.63 -20.30
C GLU A 238 7.08 17.74 -20.87
N TYR A 239 8.14 18.35 -21.38
CA TYR A 239 9.36 17.62 -21.67
C TYR A 239 10.59 18.33 -21.12
N HIS A 240 11.59 17.53 -20.82
CA HIS A 240 12.91 17.96 -20.37
C HIS A 240 13.99 17.31 -21.23
N ILE A 241 15.10 18.02 -21.41
CA ILE A 241 16.31 17.48 -22.05
C ILE A 241 17.46 17.57 -21.05
N PHE A 242 17.99 16.44 -20.67
CA PHE A 242 19.15 16.37 -19.79
C PHE A 242 20.36 15.77 -20.52
N THR A 243 21.56 16.07 -20.02
CA THR A 243 22.80 15.52 -20.53
C THR A 243 23.40 14.55 -19.55
N ALA A 244 23.76 13.35 -20.01
CA ALA A 244 24.43 12.32 -19.24
C ALA A 244 25.50 11.67 -20.12
N GLN A 245 26.72 11.47 -19.59
CA GLN A 245 27.82 10.86 -20.33
C GLN A 245 28.03 11.48 -21.73
N GLU A 246 27.98 12.82 -21.79
CA GLU A 246 28.11 13.60 -23.04
C GLU A 246 26.99 13.37 -24.08
N GLN A 247 25.95 12.61 -23.74
CA GLN A 247 24.78 12.33 -24.57
C GLN A 247 23.55 13.07 -24.04
N LYS A 248 22.67 13.49 -24.92
CA LYS A 248 21.39 14.10 -24.57
C LYS A 248 20.27 13.07 -24.61
N PHE A 249 19.40 13.13 -23.63
CA PHE A 249 18.19 12.32 -23.51
C PHE A 249 16.99 13.25 -23.26
N MET A 250 15.82 12.82 -23.72
CA MET A 250 14.55 13.50 -23.44
C MET A 250 13.72 12.67 -22.49
N VAL A 251 13.16 13.33 -21.46
CA VAL A 251 12.02 12.83 -20.70
C VAL A 251 10.78 13.56 -21.20
N LEU A 252 9.78 12.81 -21.66
CA LEU A 252 8.50 13.30 -22.15
C LEU A 252 7.41 12.84 -21.17
N SER A 253 6.92 13.76 -20.33
CA SER A 253 5.97 13.47 -19.24
C SER A 253 4.56 13.86 -19.65
N LEU A 254 3.69 12.85 -19.70
CA LEU A 254 2.29 12.96 -20.14
C LEU A 254 1.38 12.65 -18.95
N SER A 255 0.70 13.64 -18.42
CA SER A 255 -0.19 13.52 -17.26
C SER A 255 -1.41 12.63 -17.54
N TRP A 256 -2.17 12.33 -16.50
CA TRP A 256 -3.38 11.52 -16.55
C TRP A 256 -4.31 11.87 -17.70
N ARG A 257 -4.65 10.86 -18.53
CA ARG A 257 -5.64 10.93 -19.60
C ARG A 257 -5.33 12.00 -20.66
N ILE A 258 -4.22 11.80 -21.39
CA ILE A 258 -3.83 12.66 -22.51
C ILE A 258 -4.88 12.64 -23.62
N SER A 259 -5.21 13.82 -24.18
CA SER A 259 -6.06 13.97 -25.36
C SER A 259 -5.33 13.70 -26.67
N ASP A 260 -6.08 13.59 -27.77
CA ASP A 260 -5.47 13.52 -29.12
C ASP A 260 -4.66 14.79 -29.45
N ALA A 261 -5.03 15.95 -28.92
CA ALA A 261 -4.24 17.18 -29.05
C ALA A 261 -2.90 17.08 -28.31
N GLY A 262 -2.91 16.54 -27.08
CA GLY A 262 -1.68 16.25 -26.35
C GLY A 262 -0.78 15.23 -27.05
N ILE A 263 -1.37 14.16 -27.63
CA ILE A 263 -0.63 13.18 -28.43
C ILE A 263 0.01 13.85 -29.65
N ALA A 264 -0.71 14.74 -30.34
CA ALA A 264 -0.17 15.49 -31.47
C ALA A 264 0.98 16.42 -31.05
N TRP A 265 0.85 17.08 -29.88
CA TRP A 265 1.94 17.87 -29.31
C TRP A 265 3.17 17.00 -28.98
N ALA A 266 2.99 15.85 -28.36
CA ALA A 266 4.07 14.92 -28.03
C ALA A 266 4.84 14.46 -29.29
N ARG A 267 4.11 14.13 -30.38
CA ARG A 267 4.71 13.80 -31.66
C ARG A 267 5.51 14.97 -32.23
N LYS A 268 4.96 16.19 -32.13
CA LYS A 268 5.68 17.40 -32.59
C LYS A 268 6.95 17.62 -31.78
N VAL A 269 6.93 17.47 -30.45
CA VAL A 269 8.13 17.61 -29.63
C VAL A 269 9.22 16.65 -30.05
N MET A 270 8.89 15.39 -30.35
CA MET A 270 9.86 14.40 -30.84
C MET A 270 10.37 14.74 -32.25
N ALA A 271 9.49 15.21 -33.14
CA ALA A 271 9.88 15.63 -34.48
C ALA A 271 10.80 16.87 -34.50
N ASP A 272 10.59 17.81 -33.58
CA ASP A 272 11.45 18.98 -33.38
C ASP A 272 12.82 18.61 -32.75
N ASN A 273 12.93 17.42 -32.15
CA ASN A 273 14.15 16.90 -31.51
C ASN A 273 14.53 15.50 -32.05
N PRO A 274 14.78 15.37 -33.35
CA PRO A 274 14.74 14.09 -34.06
C PRO A 274 15.85 13.10 -33.67
N THR A 275 16.89 13.54 -32.97
CA THR A 275 18.04 12.69 -32.60
C THR A 275 18.05 12.25 -31.15
N LEU A 276 17.04 12.64 -30.32
CA LEU A 276 17.06 12.37 -28.91
C LEU A 276 16.39 11.03 -28.58
N PRO A 277 17.06 10.15 -27.83
CA PRO A 277 16.39 9.03 -27.16
C PRO A 277 15.36 9.54 -26.15
N VAL A 278 14.16 8.95 -26.15
CA VAL A 278 13.01 9.40 -25.35
C VAL A 278 12.64 8.36 -24.31
N ILE A 279 12.60 8.79 -23.07
CA ILE A 279 11.92 8.11 -21.95
C ILE A 279 10.55 8.76 -21.84
N LEU A 280 9.51 8.01 -22.20
CA LEU A 280 8.13 8.47 -22.09
C LEU A 280 7.60 8.11 -20.71
N VAL A 281 7.03 9.08 -20.01
CA VAL A 281 6.41 8.90 -18.71
C VAL A 281 4.93 9.20 -18.80
N ASN A 282 4.09 8.31 -18.30
CA ASN A 282 2.66 8.55 -18.16
C ASN A 282 2.19 7.85 -16.88
N HIS A 283 1.14 8.33 -16.25
CA HIS A 283 0.71 7.75 -14.98
C HIS A 283 0.15 6.32 -15.12
N GLN A 284 -0.50 5.98 -16.25
CA GLN A 284 -1.19 4.69 -16.44
C GLN A 284 -0.86 4.07 -17.80
N LEU A 285 0.01 3.09 -17.87
CA LEU A 285 0.33 2.34 -19.11
C LEU A 285 0.23 0.83 -18.87
N LEU A 286 1.16 0.29 -18.11
CA LEU A 286 1.28 -1.13 -17.77
C LEU A 286 0.68 -1.38 -16.39
N ASN A 287 0.03 -2.52 -16.19
CA ASN A 287 -0.47 -3.04 -14.93
C ASN A 287 0.31 -4.30 -14.54
N ILE A 288 0.01 -4.84 -13.35
CA ILE A 288 0.55 -6.09 -12.85
C ILE A 288 -0.58 -7.11 -12.75
N ALA A 289 -0.32 -8.34 -13.19
CA ALA A 289 -1.26 -9.45 -13.10
C ALA A 289 -1.46 -9.88 -11.62
N PRO A 290 -2.51 -10.69 -11.33
CA PRO A 290 -2.81 -11.16 -9.97
C PRO A 290 -1.70 -11.98 -9.30
N ASP A 291 -0.70 -12.45 -10.05
CA ASP A 291 0.49 -13.12 -9.51
C ASP A 291 1.51 -12.14 -8.88
N ALA A 292 1.23 -10.83 -8.91
CA ALA A 292 2.05 -9.74 -8.41
C ALA A 292 3.46 -9.65 -9.08
N LEU A 293 3.64 -10.27 -10.24
CA LEU A 293 4.93 -10.36 -10.93
C LEU A 293 4.81 -10.10 -12.44
N SER A 294 3.83 -10.73 -13.09
CA SER A 294 3.67 -10.67 -14.54
C SER A 294 3.08 -9.32 -15.00
N PRO A 295 3.59 -8.75 -16.10
CA PRO A 295 3.02 -7.53 -16.67
C PRO A 295 1.64 -7.80 -17.30
N LEU A 296 0.75 -6.81 -17.17
CA LEU A 296 -0.58 -6.82 -17.77
C LEU A 296 -0.82 -5.52 -18.54
N GLU A 297 -1.10 -5.61 -19.83
CA GLU A 297 -1.40 -4.41 -20.62
C GLU A 297 -2.79 -3.86 -20.28
N THR A 298 -2.86 -2.55 -19.99
CA THR A 298 -4.14 -1.84 -19.81
C THR A 298 -4.73 -1.46 -21.18
N ASP A 299 -6.04 -1.25 -21.23
CA ASP A 299 -6.67 -0.78 -22.48
C ASP A 299 -6.21 0.65 -22.84
N TYR A 300 -5.94 1.49 -21.83
CA TYR A 300 -5.34 2.81 -22.07
C TYR A 300 -3.90 2.71 -22.58
N GLY A 301 -3.10 1.82 -21.99
CA GLY A 301 -1.73 1.55 -22.45
C GLY A 301 -1.69 1.04 -23.91
N LYS A 302 -2.60 0.12 -24.27
CA LYS A 302 -2.76 -0.34 -25.67
C LYS A 302 -3.12 0.81 -26.60
N MET A 303 -4.05 1.67 -26.20
CA MET A 303 -4.42 2.86 -26.99
C MET A 303 -3.22 3.79 -27.22
N LEU A 304 -2.45 4.06 -26.17
CA LEU A 304 -1.29 4.96 -26.28
C LEU A 304 -0.14 4.30 -27.06
N TRP A 305 0.03 2.98 -26.93
CA TRP A 305 0.94 2.20 -27.78
C TRP A 305 0.59 2.37 -29.25
N GLU A 306 -0.68 2.18 -29.62
CA GLU A 306 -1.18 2.29 -30.98
C GLU A 306 -1.08 3.73 -31.54
N LYS A 307 -1.43 4.73 -30.72
CA LYS A 307 -1.49 6.10 -31.17
C LYS A 307 -0.16 6.87 -31.10
N LEU A 308 0.78 6.44 -30.26
CA LEU A 308 1.99 7.23 -30.03
C LEU A 308 3.26 6.37 -30.03
N ILE A 309 3.31 5.28 -29.25
CA ILE A 309 4.59 4.66 -28.90
C ILE A 309 5.17 3.86 -30.08
N ARG A 310 4.41 2.94 -30.66
CA ARG A 310 4.91 2.00 -31.67
C ARG A 310 5.46 2.65 -32.95
N ASP A 311 4.98 3.86 -33.28
CA ASP A 311 5.33 4.60 -34.48
C ASP A 311 6.41 5.68 -34.27
N ASN A 312 7.01 5.74 -33.06
CA ASN A 312 8.08 6.69 -32.72
C ASN A 312 9.30 5.95 -32.20
N ASP A 313 10.27 5.72 -33.07
CA ASP A 313 11.48 4.96 -32.77
C ASP A 313 12.37 5.57 -31.69
N GLN A 314 12.24 6.88 -31.44
CA GLN A 314 12.96 7.57 -30.36
C GLN A 314 12.55 7.06 -28.94
N ILE A 315 11.31 6.59 -28.78
CA ILE A 315 10.84 6.04 -27.48
C ILE A 315 11.45 4.65 -27.32
N PHE A 316 12.36 4.53 -26.34
CA PHE A 316 13.02 3.26 -26.04
C PHE A 316 12.60 2.69 -24.69
N MET A 317 11.98 3.51 -23.84
CA MET A 317 11.55 3.16 -22.50
C MET A 317 10.28 3.93 -22.13
N THR A 318 9.37 3.26 -21.41
CA THR A 318 8.24 3.92 -20.75
C THR A 318 8.24 3.66 -19.26
N LEU A 319 7.76 4.63 -18.47
CA LEU A 319 7.62 4.54 -17.02
C LEU A 319 6.20 4.91 -16.63
N ASN A 320 5.60 4.15 -15.71
CA ASN A 320 4.32 4.50 -15.09
C ASN A 320 4.20 4.04 -13.64
N GLY A 321 3.29 4.70 -12.90
CA GLY A 321 2.80 4.37 -11.57
C GLY A 321 1.41 3.75 -11.59
N HIS A 322 0.52 4.22 -10.71
CA HIS A 322 -0.92 3.92 -10.62
C HIS A 322 -1.27 2.47 -10.25
N HIS A 323 -0.58 1.49 -10.78
CA HIS A 323 -0.87 0.07 -10.58
C HIS A 323 0.11 -0.55 -9.58
N HIS A 324 -0.45 -1.13 -8.51
CA HIS A 324 0.31 -1.54 -7.33
C HIS A 324 1.28 -2.68 -7.60
N GLY A 325 2.55 -2.47 -7.30
CA GLY A 325 3.62 -3.43 -7.45
C GLY A 325 4.66 -2.99 -8.46
N ALA A 326 5.29 -3.95 -9.13
CA ALA A 326 6.28 -3.68 -10.16
C ALA A 326 6.28 -4.79 -11.21
N ALA A 327 6.37 -4.41 -12.47
CA ALA A 327 6.53 -5.35 -13.58
C ALA A 327 7.29 -4.70 -14.74
N HIS A 328 7.76 -5.55 -15.64
CA HIS A 328 8.51 -5.16 -16.83
C HIS A 328 8.02 -5.94 -18.04
N LEU A 329 7.82 -5.24 -19.17
CA LEU A 329 7.42 -5.81 -20.45
C LEU A 329 8.28 -5.22 -21.56
N THR A 330 8.93 -6.07 -22.36
CA THR A 330 9.60 -5.64 -23.59
C THR A 330 8.66 -5.82 -24.77
N LYS A 331 8.36 -4.73 -25.48
CA LYS A 331 7.57 -4.73 -26.73
C LYS A 331 8.42 -4.34 -27.91
N THR A 332 8.03 -4.76 -29.09
CA THR A 332 8.72 -4.40 -30.34
C THR A 332 7.91 -3.34 -31.09
N ASN A 333 8.53 -2.20 -31.39
CA ASN A 333 7.91 -1.12 -32.16
C ASN A 333 7.86 -1.44 -33.68
N ASN A 334 7.22 -0.58 -34.49
CA ASN A 334 7.08 -0.78 -35.93
C ASN A 334 8.40 -0.66 -36.71
N PHE A 335 9.50 -0.32 -36.04
CA PHE A 335 10.84 -0.27 -36.59
C PHE A 335 11.68 -1.52 -36.25
N GLY A 336 11.10 -2.49 -35.57
CA GLY A 336 11.77 -3.71 -35.14
C GLY A 336 12.66 -3.53 -33.90
N ASN A 337 12.53 -2.45 -33.16
CA ASN A 337 13.34 -2.11 -32.01
C ASN A 337 12.54 -2.32 -30.70
N ALA A 338 13.26 -2.74 -29.65
CA ALA A 338 12.67 -2.92 -28.32
C ALA A 338 12.26 -1.58 -27.68
N VAL A 339 11.12 -1.60 -26.96
CA VAL A 339 10.67 -0.59 -26.01
C VAL A 339 10.47 -1.28 -24.68
N GLU A 340 11.16 -0.80 -23.66
CA GLU A 340 11.10 -1.36 -22.30
C GLU A 340 10.01 -0.65 -21.51
N GLU A 341 8.87 -1.30 -21.29
CA GLU A 341 7.75 -0.76 -20.49
C GLU A 341 7.89 -1.18 -19.03
N MET A 342 7.91 -0.20 -18.11
CA MET A 342 8.13 -0.41 -16.69
C MET A 342 7.00 0.21 -15.87
N VAL A 343 6.34 -0.58 -15.04
CA VAL A 343 5.44 -0.10 -14.00
C VAL A 343 6.10 -0.26 -12.64
N VAL A 344 5.94 0.76 -11.78
CA VAL A 344 6.32 0.71 -10.38
C VAL A 344 5.46 1.62 -9.54
N ASP A 345 4.77 1.05 -8.55
CA ASP A 345 3.98 1.75 -7.56
C ASP A 345 3.95 0.96 -6.25
N TYR A 346 4.20 1.64 -5.14
CA TYR A 346 4.25 1.03 -3.81
C TYR A 346 3.19 1.59 -2.86
N GLN A 347 2.31 2.48 -3.30
CA GLN A 347 1.37 3.20 -2.44
C GLN A 347 0.52 2.30 -1.53
N MET A 348 0.16 1.10 -1.97
CA MET A 348 -0.62 0.14 -1.16
C MET A 348 0.26 -0.82 -0.34
N ALA A 349 1.58 -0.75 -0.48
CA ALA A 349 2.48 -1.52 0.37
C ALA A 349 2.52 -0.97 1.80
N TYR A 350 3.21 -1.71 2.69
CA TYR A 350 3.39 -1.33 4.08
C TYR A 350 3.78 0.16 4.22
N GLN A 351 3.11 0.86 5.14
CA GLN A 351 3.30 2.29 5.40
C GLN A 351 3.13 3.20 4.16
N GLY A 352 2.19 2.86 3.28
CA GLY A 352 1.92 3.66 2.07
C GLY A 352 3.05 3.62 1.04
N GLY A 353 3.86 2.55 1.06
CA GLY A 353 5.00 2.36 0.19
C GLY A 353 6.35 2.40 0.90
N ASN A 354 6.38 2.58 2.22
CA ASN A 354 7.58 2.48 3.07
C ASN A 354 8.80 3.30 2.59
N GLY A 355 8.56 4.43 1.90
CA GLY A 355 9.62 5.27 1.32
C GLY A 355 10.34 4.65 0.14
N LEU A 356 9.80 3.59 -0.47
CA LEU A 356 10.40 2.91 -1.61
C LEU A 356 10.48 3.84 -2.84
N MET A 357 11.58 3.77 -3.53
CA MET A 357 11.85 4.43 -4.80
C MET A 357 12.68 3.53 -5.71
N ARG A 358 12.90 3.96 -6.94
CA ARG A 358 13.65 3.15 -7.91
C ARG A 358 14.78 3.94 -8.56
N LEU A 359 15.87 3.23 -8.86
CA LEU A 359 17.00 3.74 -9.63
C LEU A 359 17.14 2.87 -10.89
N TYR A 360 17.28 3.53 -12.04
CA TYR A 360 17.61 2.91 -13.33
C TYR A 360 19.00 3.36 -13.72
N GLU A 361 19.98 2.46 -13.67
CA GLU A 361 21.35 2.71 -14.12
C GLU A 361 21.48 2.34 -15.61
N PHE A 362 21.92 3.27 -16.41
CA PHE A 362 22.23 3.08 -17.83
C PHE A 362 23.75 2.91 -18.00
N ASP A 363 24.21 1.67 -18.05
CA ASP A 363 25.61 1.32 -18.29
C ASP A 363 25.86 1.25 -19.81
N LEU A 364 26.32 2.36 -20.36
CA LEU A 364 26.56 2.50 -21.79
C LEU A 364 27.75 1.66 -22.27
N THR A 365 28.71 1.39 -21.38
CA THR A 365 29.89 0.57 -21.71
C THR A 365 29.52 -0.89 -21.91
N ASN A 366 28.73 -1.46 -20.99
CA ASN A 366 28.36 -2.86 -20.99
C ASN A 366 27.02 -3.14 -21.68
N ASN A 367 26.36 -2.11 -22.25
CA ASN A 367 25.11 -2.23 -22.97
C ASN A 367 23.99 -2.87 -22.13
N GLN A 368 23.78 -2.33 -20.93
CA GLN A 368 22.76 -2.82 -20.02
C GLN A 368 22.13 -1.70 -19.19
N MET A 369 20.89 -1.92 -18.80
CA MET A 369 20.18 -1.14 -17.81
C MET A 369 19.99 -1.98 -16.58
N ARG A 370 20.46 -1.49 -15.41
CA ARG A 370 20.24 -2.14 -14.12
C ARG A 370 19.18 -1.40 -13.33
N VAL A 371 18.33 -2.14 -12.65
CA VAL A 371 17.22 -1.63 -11.85
C VAL A 371 17.42 -1.99 -10.40
N LEU A 372 17.18 -1.03 -9.50
CA LEU A 372 17.23 -1.20 -8.06
C LEU A 372 16.05 -0.52 -7.39
N SER A 373 15.25 -1.27 -6.65
CA SER A 373 14.19 -0.75 -5.77
C SER A 373 14.69 -0.72 -4.33
N PHE A 374 14.58 0.43 -3.68
CA PHE A 374 15.12 0.63 -2.33
C PHE A 374 14.37 1.74 -1.59
N SER A 375 14.51 1.77 -0.27
CA SER A 375 13.97 2.81 0.60
C SER A 375 15.09 3.54 1.35
N PRO A 376 15.29 4.82 1.12
CA PRO A 376 16.18 5.61 1.97
C PRO A 376 15.56 5.97 3.32
N TRP A 377 14.26 5.75 3.50
CA TRP A 377 13.54 6.06 4.73
C TRP A 377 13.64 4.96 5.79
N VAL A 378 13.59 3.69 5.37
CA VAL A 378 13.68 2.54 6.30
C VAL A 378 14.89 2.62 7.23
N PRO A 379 16.11 2.93 6.77
CA PRO A 379 17.26 3.08 7.67
C PRO A 379 17.18 4.28 8.63
N MET A 380 16.23 5.20 8.43
CA MET A 380 16.04 6.37 9.29
C MET A 380 15.01 6.13 10.40
N LYS A 381 14.27 5.04 10.36
CA LYS A 381 13.28 4.71 11.39
C LYS A 381 13.97 4.35 12.71
N PRO A 382 13.37 4.66 13.87
CA PRO A 382 13.83 4.17 15.15
C PRO A 382 13.90 2.63 15.17
N ALA A 383 14.97 2.08 15.74
CA ALA A 383 15.23 0.64 15.68
C ALA A 383 14.14 -0.21 16.35
N ASP A 384 13.47 0.32 17.34
CA ASP A 384 12.37 -0.33 18.07
C ASP A 384 11.04 -0.34 17.29
N THR A 385 10.93 0.47 16.23
CA THR A 385 9.76 0.48 15.34
C THR A 385 9.91 -0.44 14.13
N LEU A 386 11.13 -0.96 13.88
CA LEU A 386 11.41 -1.80 12.73
C LEU A 386 10.79 -3.19 12.88
N ASN A 387 10.29 -3.72 11.76
CA ASN A 387 9.71 -5.06 11.68
C ASN A 387 10.08 -5.74 10.35
N ALA A 388 9.59 -6.95 10.11
CA ALA A 388 9.94 -7.76 8.94
C ALA A 388 9.58 -7.13 7.58
N PHE A 389 8.72 -6.11 7.56
CA PHE A 389 8.36 -5.37 6.34
C PHE A 389 9.31 -4.20 6.05
N ASP A 390 10.17 -3.84 7.01
CA ASP A 390 11.12 -2.74 6.87
C ASP A 390 12.38 -3.19 6.13
N ARG A 391 12.23 -3.43 4.84
CA ARG A 391 13.31 -3.79 3.93
C ARG A 391 13.83 -2.54 3.22
N ALA A 392 15.10 -2.24 3.45
CA ALA A 392 15.76 -1.09 2.83
C ALA A 392 16.07 -1.33 1.35
N VAL A 393 16.23 -2.58 0.93
CA VAL A 393 16.47 -2.99 -0.47
C VAL A 393 15.57 -4.16 -0.81
N LEU A 394 14.87 -4.07 -1.95
CA LEU A 394 14.07 -5.18 -2.48
C LEU A 394 14.90 -5.99 -3.47
N THR A 395 14.87 -7.31 -3.36
CA THR A 395 15.73 -8.23 -4.14
C THR A 395 14.95 -9.17 -5.06
N GLU A 396 13.62 -9.09 -5.07
CA GLU A 396 12.75 -9.86 -5.95
C GLU A 396 13.06 -9.56 -7.43
N ALA A 397 12.79 -10.53 -8.31
CA ALA A 397 13.17 -10.46 -9.74
C ALA A 397 12.54 -9.29 -10.52
N ASN A 398 11.42 -8.73 -10.03
CA ASN A 398 10.78 -7.54 -10.59
C ASN A 398 11.24 -6.23 -9.90
N GLN A 399 12.08 -6.33 -8.87
CA GLN A 399 12.54 -5.19 -8.08
C GLN A 399 14.02 -4.86 -8.32
N THR A 400 14.85 -5.88 -8.48
CA THR A 400 16.29 -5.74 -8.78
C THR A 400 16.63 -6.70 -9.90
N PHE A 401 16.92 -6.14 -11.09
CA PHE A 401 17.19 -6.92 -12.29
C PHE A 401 18.02 -6.13 -13.32
N THR A 402 18.40 -6.79 -14.40
CA THR A 402 19.18 -6.20 -15.50
C THR A 402 18.51 -6.49 -16.84
N VAL A 403 18.44 -5.49 -17.69
CA VAL A 403 17.99 -5.58 -19.09
C VAL A 403 19.17 -5.30 -20.02
N SER A 404 19.36 -6.14 -21.04
CA SER A 404 20.39 -5.91 -22.04
C SER A 404 19.88 -4.96 -23.12
N ILE A 405 20.56 -3.83 -23.30
CA ILE A 405 20.22 -2.82 -24.30
C ILE A 405 21.52 -2.36 -24.98
N ASN A 406 21.70 -2.73 -26.24
CA ASN A 406 22.79 -2.15 -27.04
C ASN A 406 22.38 -0.74 -27.49
N PHE A 407 22.74 0.27 -26.70
CA PHE A 407 22.30 1.64 -26.87
C PHE A 407 22.68 2.23 -28.25
N ALA A 408 23.91 2.02 -28.68
CA ALA A 408 24.36 2.51 -29.97
C ALA A 408 23.54 1.89 -31.11
N LYS A 409 23.31 0.58 -31.09
CA LYS A 409 22.47 -0.10 -32.09
C LYS A 409 21.01 0.34 -31.99
N ARG A 410 20.46 0.47 -30.74
CA ARG A 410 19.07 0.85 -30.47
C ARG A 410 18.76 2.24 -31.02
N PHE A 411 19.71 3.17 -30.96
CA PHE A 411 19.53 4.55 -31.36
C PHE A 411 20.05 4.86 -32.78
N ALA A 412 20.77 3.93 -33.43
CA ALA A 412 21.46 4.16 -34.71
C ALA A 412 20.58 4.76 -35.80
N ARG A 413 19.28 4.41 -35.83
CA ARG A 413 18.34 4.86 -36.84
C ARG A 413 18.11 6.38 -36.82
N PHE A 414 18.03 6.97 -35.62
CA PHE A 414 17.71 8.39 -35.42
C PHE A 414 18.88 9.18 -34.82
N ASN A 415 19.89 8.51 -34.24
CA ASN A 415 21.10 9.12 -33.71
C ASN A 415 22.33 8.27 -34.06
N ALA A 416 22.78 8.40 -35.30
CA ALA A 416 23.94 7.65 -35.78
C ALA A 416 25.27 8.06 -35.12
N THR A 417 25.28 9.18 -34.40
CA THR A 417 26.47 9.69 -33.67
C THR A 417 26.44 9.36 -32.18
N PHE A 418 25.44 8.59 -31.71
CA PHE A 418 25.38 8.18 -30.32
C PHE A 418 26.63 7.39 -29.93
N SER A 419 27.24 7.82 -28.86
CA SER A 419 28.45 7.17 -28.32
C SER A 419 28.26 6.75 -26.87
N THR A 420 29.13 5.87 -26.39
CA THR A 420 29.08 5.43 -24.98
C THR A 420 29.59 6.49 -24.00
N GLY A 421 30.05 7.65 -24.48
CA GLY A 421 30.63 8.71 -23.65
C GLY A 421 31.97 8.32 -23.03
N LYS A 422 32.39 9.04 -22.00
CA LYS A 422 33.66 8.84 -21.32
C LYS A 422 33.50 7.97 -20.07
N PRO A 423 34.20 6.82 -19.97
CA PRO A 423 34.17 5.99 -18.76
C PRO A 423 34.76 6.75 -17.56
N THR A 424 33.96 6.92 -16.50
CA THR A 424 34.36 7.64 -15.28
C THR A 424 33.96 6.93 -13.99
N VAL A 425 33.15 5.88 -14.07
CA VAL A 425 32.55 5.19 -12.91
C VAL A 425 33.30 3.87 -12.65
N ALA A 426 33.74 3.66 -11.41
CA ALA A 426 34.58 2.51 -11.05
C ALA A 426 33.77 1.21 -10.82
N SER A 427 32.49 1.30 -10.51
CA SER A 427 31.59 0.14 -10.28
C SER A 427 30.14 0.52 -10.58
N ALA A 428 29.24 -0.46 -10.69
CA ALA A 428 27.83 -0.21 -10.93
C ALA A 428 27.24 0.80 -9.92
N LEU A 429 26.50 1.79 -10.43
CA LEU A 429 25.87 2.84 -9.60
C LEU A 429 24.79 2.29 -8.70
N VAL A 430 24.05 1.25 -9.14
CA VAL A 430 23.09 0.55 -8.28
C VAL A 430 23.74 -0.14 -7.09
N ASP A 431 24.96 -0.69 -7.25
CA ASP A 431 25.70 -1.30 -6.14
C ASP A 431 26.21 -0.24 -5.16
N GLN A 432 26.66 0.91 -5.68
CA GLN A 432 27.04 2.06 -4.85
C GLN A 432 25.83 2.61 -4.10
N ALA A 433 24.66 2.76 -4.75
CA ALA A 433 23.42 3.19 -4.13
C ALA A 433 22.99 2.23 -3.02
N LYS A 434 23.01 0.93 -3.28
CA LYS A 434 22.73 -0.11 -2.29
C LYS A 434 23.65 0.00 -1.07
N ALA A 435 24.95 0.17 -1.30
CA ALA A 435 25.93 0.34 -0.21
C ALA A 435 25.67 1.61 0.63
N LEU A 436 25.27 2.72 -0.03
CA LEU A 436 24.91 3.97 0.65
C LEU A 436 23.65 3.82 1.50
N VAL A 437 22.63 3.16 1.00
CA VAL A 437 21.36 2.94 1.72
C VAL A 437 21.57 2.02 2.92
N LEU A 438 22.35 0.95 2.76
CA LEU A 438 22.59 -0.04 3.82
C LEU A 438 23.69 0.40 4.82
N LYS A 439 24.33 1.55 4.60
CA LYS A 439 25.39 2.03 5.49
C LYS A 439 24.88 2.30 6.90
N GLY A 440 25.32 1.49 7.86
CA GLY A 440 24.90 1.60 9.27
C GLY A 440 23.50 1.05 9.56
N TYR A 441 22.83 0.47 8.57
CA TYR A 441 21.55 -0.21 8.74
C TYR A 441 21.75 -1.72 8.86
N THR A 442 21.08 -2.32 9.82
CA THR A 442 20.97 -3.78 9.96
C THR A 442 19.50 -4.13 9.82
N GLU A 443 19.19 -4.98 8.87
CA GLU A 443 17.81 -5.47 8.71
C GLU A 443 17.34 -6.14 10.00
N PRO A 444 16.07 -5.92 10.41
CA PRO A 444 15.52 -6.60 11.58
C PRO A 444 15.65 -8.10 11.43
N ALA A 445 16.04 -8.77 12.52
CA ALA A 445 16.04 -10.22 12.52
C ALA A 445 14.64 -10.75 12.24
N VAL A 446 14.51 -11.64 11.28
CA VAL A 446 13.24 -12.33 11.00
C VAL A 446 12.91 -13.19 12.22
N VAL A 447 11.89 -12.77 12.98
CA VAL A 447 11.39 -13.58 14.11
C VAL A 447 10.59 -14.74 13.52
N THR A 448 11.13 -15.93 13.60
CA THR A 448 10.39 -17.14 13.20
C THR A 448 9.33 -17.45 14.26
N LEU A 449 8.07 -17.22 13.91
CA LEU A 449 6.92 -17.60 14.74
C LEU A 449 6.66 -19.10 14.55
N VAL A 450 6.54 -19.82 15.67
CA VAL A 450 6.34 -21.27 15.71
C VAL A 450 4.86 -21.60 15.83
N ALA A 451 4.40 -22.62 15.13
CA ALA A 451 3.05 -23.13 15.27
C ALA A 451 2.82 -23.65 16.71
N PRO A 452 1.59 -23.55 17.26
CA PRO A 452 1.26 -24.06 18.58
C PRO A 452 1.43 -25.58 18.64
N LYS A 453 1.93 -26.05 19.77
CA LYS A 453 2.11 -27.50 20.03
C LYS A 453 0.76 -28.20 20.30
N ASP A 454 -0.11 -27.49 20.99
CA ASP A 454 -1.44 -27.98 21.35
C ASP A 454 -2.42 -26.80 21.53
N ALA A 455 -3.64 -27.11 21.94
CA ALA A 455 -4.69 -26.12 22.12
C ALA A 455 -4.45 -25.14 23.27
N ASP A 456 -3.60 -25.48 24.22
CA ASP A 456 -3.27 -24.61 25.37
C ASP A 456 -2.00 -23.79 25.18
N ASP A 457 -1.32 -23.98 24.06
CA ASP A 457 -0.08 -23.28 23.73
C ASP A 457 -0.35 -21.88 23.14
N TYR A 458 -0.73 -20.97 24.03
CA TYR A 458 -0.87 -19.53 23.72
C TYR A 458 -0.51 -18.67 24.93
N PRO A 459 -0.07 -17.41 24.75
CA PRO A 459 0.21 -16.49 25.85
C PRO A 459 -1.05 -16.21 26.68
N LYS A 460 -1.05 -16.65 27.94
CA LYS A 460 -2.14 -16.42 28.89
C LYS A 460 -1.91 -15.10 29.61
N VAL A 461 -2.89 -14.20 29.54
CA VAL A 461 -2.84 -12.86 30.13
C VAL A 461 -3.95 -12.75 31.17
N ALA A 462 -3.58 -12.35 32.36
CA ALA A 462 -4.53 -12.27 33.50
C ALA A 462 -5.65 -11.24 33.25
N ALA A 463 -5.39 -10.17 32.49
CA ALA A 463 -6.38 -9.15 32.15
C ALA A 463 -7.32 -9.58 31.01
N THR A 464 -7.31 -10.83 30.56
CA THR A 464 -8.23 -11.34 29.54
C THR A 464 -9.66 -11.32 30.08
N VAL A 465 -10.52 -10.57 29.40
CA VAL A 465 -11.95 -10.44 29.74
C VAL A 465 -12.78 -11.50 29.03
N ALA A 466 -12.44 -11.80 27.75
CA ALA A 466 -13.07 -12.88 27.01
C ALA A 466 -12.07 -13.48 26.02
N HIS A 467 -12.16 -14.79 25.80
CA HIS A 467 -11.42 -15.49 24.78
C HIS A 467 -12.29 -16.59 24.16
N TRP A 468 -12.92 -16.27 23.06
CA TRP A 468 -13.80 -17.17 22.33
C TRP A 468 -12.99 -17.95 21.30
N ARG A 469 -13.08 -19.28 21.41
CA ARG A 469 -12.31 -20.20 20.57
C ARG A 469 -13.28 -21.10 19.82
N PHE A 470 -13.37 -20.91 18.51
CA PHE A 470 -14.39 -21.56 17.69
C PHE A 470 -13.97 -22.95 17.22
N PHE A 471 -14.17 -23.95 18.07
CA PHE A 471 -14.00 -25.37 17.74
C PHE A 471 -14.94 -26.23 18.58
N GLY A 472 -15.21 -27.45 18.17
CA GLY A 472 -16.05 -28.36 18.97
C GLY A 472 -16.90 -29.33 18.17
N GLY A 473 -16.89 -29.26 16.84
CA GLY A 473 -17.59 -30.17 15.96
C GLY A 473 -16.70 -30.74 14.84
N ALA A 474 -17.21 -31.75 14.15
CA ALA A 474 -16.54 -32.31 12.96
C ALA A 474 -16.53 -31.27 11.83
N ASP A 475 -15.51 -31.35 10.98
CA ASP A 475 -15.37 -30.48 9.80
C ASP A 475 -16.62 -30.55 8.90
N GLY A 476 -17.14 -29.39 8.50
CA GLY A 476 -18.36 -29.27 7.73
C GLY A 476 -19.68 -29.53 8.48
N ALA A 477 -19.62 -29.97 9.73
CA ALA A 477 -20.83 -30.17 10.54
C ALA A 477 -21.47 -28.83 10.92
N ALA A 478 -22.80 -28.76 10.83
CA ALA A 478 -23.54 -27.55 11.20
C ALA A 478 -23.36 -27.18 12.68
N VAL A 479 -23.17 -25.88 12.93
CA VAL A 479 -23.29 -25.34 14.31
C VAL A 479 -24.77 -25.12 14.58
N ALA A 480 -25.37 -25.84 15.50
CA ALA A 480 -26.80 -25.72 15.77
C ALA A 480 -27.19 -24.31 16.26
N PRO A 481 -28.38 -23.79 15.90
CA PRO A 481 -28.95 -22.62 16.56
C PRO A 481 -29.01 -22.83 18.08
N GLY A 482 -28.65 -21.84 18.87
CA GLY A 482 -28.54 -21.95 20.33
C GLY A 482 -27.28 -22.64 20.84
N ALA A 483 -26.37 -23.11 19.92
CA ALA A 483 -25.09 -23.68 20.33
C ALA A 483 -24.27 -22.63 21.13
N ARG A 484 -23.63 -23.07 22.22
CA ARG A 484 -22.81 -22.20 23.03
C ARG A 484 -21.32 -22.39 22.71
N ILE A 485 -20.65 -21.29 22.52
CA ILE A 485 -19.18 -21.22 22.42
C ILE A 485 -18.66 -20.81 23.79
N ALA A 486 -17.85 -21.68 24.39
CA ALA A 486 -17.26 -21.39 25.69
C ALA A 486 -16.30 -20.20 25.59
N ASP A 487 -16.33 -19.36 26.60
CA ASP A 487 -15.27 -18.38 26.84
C ASP A 487 -14.18 -19.06 27.68
N ALA A 488 -12.93 -18.99 27.27
CA ALA A 488 -11.82 -19.60 28.03
C ALA A 488 -11.62 -18.99 29.42
N THR A 489 -12.17 -17.80 29.70
CA THR A 489 -12.22 -17.20 31.04
C THR A 489 -13.39 -17.75 31.86
N GLY A 490 -14.37 -18.38 31.23
CA GLY A 490 -15.59 -18.91 31.83
C GLY A 490 -16.70 -17.87 32.09
N ALA A 491 -16.45 -16.58 31.82
CA ALA A 491 -17.36 -15.51 32.26
C ALA A 491 -18.36 -15.06 31.19
N ASN A 492 -17.98 -15.08 29.89
CA ASN A 492 -18.73 -14.43 28.81
C ASN A 492 -18.94 -15.35 27.60
N PRO A 493 -19.64 -16.49 27.73
CA PRO A 493 -19.87 -17.38 26.59
C PRO A 493 -20.72 -16.71 25.52
N LEU A 494 -20.53 -17.15 24.26
CA LEU A 494 -21.37 -16.76 23.16
C LEU A 494 -22.45 -17.80 22.89
N THR A 495 -23.60 -17.35 22.41
CA THR A 495 -24.67 -18.22 21.91
C THR A 495 -24.85 -17.96 20.43
N ARG A 496 -24.92 -19.02 19.62
CA ARG A 496 -25.29 -18.88 18.21
C ARG A 496 -26.74 -18.45 18.09
N ASP A 497 -26.96 -17.36 17.38
CA ASP A 497 -28.26 -16.83 17.03
C ASP A 497 -28.34 -16.58 15.52
N GLY A 498 -29.51 -16.21 15.04
CA GLY A 498 -29.73 -15.89 13.65
C GLY A 498 -31.11 -15.27 13.45
N LEU A 499 -31.16 -14.38 12.47
CA LEU A 499 -32.38 -13.67 12.11
C LEU A 499 -32.72 -13.88 10.65
N ASN A 500 -34.02 -13.96 10.44
CA ASN A 500 -34.63 -13.70 9.15
C ASN A 500 -35.38 -12.35 9.25
N LYS A 501 -35.01 -11.38 8.42
CA LYS A 501 -35.65 -10.06 8.45
C LYS A 501 -37.13 -10.09 8.07
N ASP A 502 -37.57 -11.07 7.31
CA ASP A 502 -38.94 -11.15 6.80
C ASP A 502 -39.83 -12.05 7.66
N GLY A 503 -39.34 -12.58 8.76
CA GLY A 503 -40.08 -13.46 9.65
C GLY A 503 -40.44 -14.83 9.03
N VAL A 504 -39.86 -15.18 7.87
CA VAL A 504 -40.28 -16.34 7.09
C VAL A 504 -39.53 -17.62 7.47
N THR A 505 -38.26 -17.56 7.79
CA THR A 505 -37.46 -18.69 8.33
C THR A 505 -36.26 -18.15 9.08
N GLY A 506 -36.02 -18.60 10.30
CA GLY A 506 -34.80 -18.26 11.04
C GLY A 506 -33.53 -18.73 10.32
N ALA A 507 -32.37 -18.37 10.85
CA ALA A 507 -31.10 -18.89 10.36
C ALA A 507 -31.12 -20.41 10.36
N GLU A 508 -30.67 -21.02 9.27
CA GLU A 508 -30.56 -22.48 9.18
C GLU A 508 -29.29 -22.97 9.85
N ALA A 509 -29.35 -24.21 10.34
CA ALA A 509 -28.20 -24.83 10.99
C ALA A 509 -26.95 -24.80 10.10
N GLY A 510 -27.10 -25.08 8.82
CA GLY A 510 -26.01 -25.14 7.84
C GLY A 510 -25.42 -23.79 7.43
N ASP A 511 -25.97 -22.64 7.87
CA ASP A 511 -25.42 -21.33 7.54
C ASP A 511 -24.06 -21.06 8.21
N VAL A 512 -23.80 -21.74 9.31
CA VAL A 512 -22.51 -21.75 10.01
C VAL A 512 -22.09 -23.19 10.24
N VAL A 513 -20.90 -23.52 9.83
CA VAL A 513 -20.34 -24.86 9.98
C VAL A 513 -19.02 -24.84 10.73
N TRP A 514 -18.71 -25.91 11.45
CA TRP A 514 -17.38 -26.12 12.01
C TRP A 514 -16.37 -26.33 10.89
N SER A 515 -15.13 -25.87 11.09
CA SER A 515 -14.05 -26.05 10.15
C SER A 515 -12.75 -26.38 10.85
N THR A 516 -11.98 -27.30 10.30
CA THR A 516 -10.59 -27.58 10.70
C THR A 516 -9.59 -26.59 10.10
N ASP A 517 -10.03 -25.81 9.12
CA ASP A 517 -9.24 -24.74 8.53
C ASP A 517 -8.99 -23.59 9.54
N ARG A 518 -7.74 -23.24 9.74
CA ARG A 518 -7.32 -22.28 10.77
C ARG A 518 -6.04 -21.56 10.39
N HIS A 519 -5.81 -20.43 10.99
CA HIS A 519 -4.52 -19.76 10.91
C HIS A 519 -3.42 -20.64 11.52
N ARG A 520 -2.24 -20.70 10.86
CA ARG A 520 -1.11 -21.56 11.30
C ARG A 520 -0.61 -21.27 12.71
N LEU A 521 -0.81 -20.05 13.23
CA LEU A 521 -0.42 -19.63 14.58
C LEU A 521 -1.58 -19.63 15.57
N SER A 522 -2.81 -19.97 15.17
CA SER A 522 -3.91 -20.17 16.10
C SER A 522 -3.73 -21.49 16.86
N SER A 523 -3.86 -21.42 18.18
CA SER A 523 -3.83 -22.61 19.04
C SER A 523 -5.18 -23.35 19.06
N ALA A 524 -6.28 -22.69 18.71
CA ALA A 524 -7.56 -23.36 18.55
C ALA A 524 -7.48 -24.38 17.39
N PRO A 525 -7.95 -25.61 17.57
CA PRO A 525 -7.83 -26.66 16.57
C PRO A 525 -8.76 -26.49 15.37
N GLY A 526 -9.52 -25.41 15.30
CA GLY A 526 -10.45 -25.14 14.20
C GLY A 526 -10.96 -23.70 14.19
N SER A 527 -12.02 -23.50 13.43
CA SER A 527 -12.75 -22.26 13.24
C SER A 527 -14.23 -22.52 13.00
N VAL A 528 -15.02 -21.46 12.88
CA VAL A 528 -16.36 -21.52 12.28
C VAL A 528 -16.33 -20.83 10.92
N SER A 529 -17.04 -21.40 9.95
CA SER A 529 -17.22 -20.85 8.62
C SER A 529 -18.65 -20.37 8.43
N PHE A 530 -18.80 -19.10 8.10
CA PHE A 530 -20.05 -18.47 7.71
C PHE A 530 -20.16 -18.59 6.18
N ILE A 531 -21.08 -19.39 5.69
CA ILE A 531 -21.16 -19.80 4.28
C ILE A 531 -22.39 -19.30 3.54
N ASN A 532 -23.36 -18.78 4.27
CA ASN A 532 -24.61 -18.31 3.68
C ASN A 532 -24.91 -16.86 4.11
N THR A 533 -24.05 -15.95 3.71
CA THR A 533 -24.20 -14.52 3.98
C THR A 533 -24.22 -13.75 2.66
N ASP A 534 -25.28 -12.97 2.47
CA ASP A 534 -25.46 -12.03 1.37
C ASP A 534 -26.32 -10.88 1.90
N LYS A 535 -25.79 -9.65 1.91
CA LYS A 535 -26.50 -8.48 2.45
C LYS A 535 -27.82 -8.18 1.74
N ASN A 536 -28.04 -8.74 0.54
CA ASN A 536 -29.26 -8.61 -0.23
C ASN A 536 -30.29 -9.70 0.13
N ARG A 537 -29.92 -10.63 1.00
CA ARG A 537 -30.80 -11.69 1.50
C ARG A 537 -31.15 -11.44 2.97
N PRO A 538 -32.36 -11.76 3.40
CA PRO A 538 -32.80 -11.42 4.75
C PRO A 538 -32.32 -12.41 5.82
N ARG A 539 -31.37 -13.31 5.53
CA ARG A 539 -30.92 -14.36 6.46
C ARG A 539 -29.49 -14.10 6.97
N LEU A 540 -29.34 -13.98 8.28
CA LEU A 540 -28.10 -13.71 8.97
C LEU A 540 -27.86 -14.71 10.09
N SER A 541 -26.60 -15.11 10.29
CA SER A 541 -26.16 -15.89 11.43
C SER A 541 -24.99 -15.21 12.12
N TYR A 542 -24.98 -15.25 13.45
CA TYR A 542 -23.97 -14.61 14.28
C TYR A 542 -23.90 -15.30 15.65
N PHE A 543 -22.92 -14.92 16.45
CA PHE A 543 -22.81 -15.31 17.85
C PHE A 543 -22.94 -14.07 18.72
N VAL A 544 -23.56 -14.22 19.90
CA VAL A 544 -23.87 -13.08 20.78
C VAL A 544 -23.64 -13.43 22.24
N THR A 545 -23.12 -12.47 23.02
CA THR A 545 -23.02 -12.62 24.49
C THR A 545 -24.40 -12.63 25.14
N ASP A 546 -24.52 -13.24 26.32
CA ASP A 546 -25.74 -13.12 27.12
C ASP A 546 -25.98 -11.63 27.46
N PRO A 547 -27.25 -11.14 27.57
CA PRO A 547 -27.52 -9.74 27.94
C PRO A 547 -26.93 -9.32 29.28
N ALA A 548 -26.77 -10.27 30.23
CA ALA A 548 -26.18 -10.04 31.55
C ALA A 548 -24.65 -10.29 31.59
N ALA A 549 -24.00 -10.56 30.47
CA ALA A 549 -22.57 -10.83 30.44
C ALA A 549 -21.75 -9.61 30.90
N ALA A 550 -20.79 -9.84 31.78
CA ALA A 550 -20.01 -8.77 32.43
C ALA A 550 -19.23 -7.90 31.41
N ILE A 551 -18.81 -8.47 30.28
CA ILE A 551 -18.12 -7.74 29.20
C ILE A 551 -19.00 -6.64 28.57
N ASN A 552 -20.33 -6.77 28.61
CA ASN A 552 -21.24 -5.80 28.04
C ASN A 552 -21.16 -4.41 28.69
N ALA A 553 -20.78 -4.35 29.96
CA ALA A 553 -20.61 -3.11 30.73
C ALA A 553 -19.21 -2.49 30.56
N GLN A 554 -18.25 -3.19 29.93
CA GLN A 554 -16.87 -2.72 29.86
C GLN A 554 -16.70 -1.62 28.82
N THR A 555 -16.04 -0.54 29.23
CA THR A 555 -15.66 0.59 28.35
C THR A 555 -14.15 0.72 28.15
N PHE A 556 -13.34 0.04 28.96
CA PHE A 556 -11.89 0.02 28.92
C PHE A 556 -11.19 1.39 28.98
N ALA A 557 -11.90 2.44 29.41
CA ALA A 557 -11.38 3.81 29.42
C ALA A 557 -10.15 4.01 30.33
N LYS A 558 -9.98 3.18 31.34
CA LYS A 558 -8.86 3.27 32.29
C LYS A 558 -7.71 2.31 31.99
N THR A 559 -8.00 1.19 31.38
CA THR A 559 -7.04 0.12 31.13
C THR A 559 -6.52 0.08 29.72
N GLY A 560 -7.20 0.77 28.79
CA GLY A 560 -7.07 0.46 27.39
C GLY A 560 -7.60 -0.93 27.08
N TYR A 561 -7.36 -1.40 25.88
CA TYR A 561 -7.74 -2.75 25.46
C TYR A 561 -6.84 -3.30 24.37
N THR A 562 -6.79 -4.63 24.32
CA THR A 562 -6.29 -5.33 23.13
C THR A 562 -7.36 -6.29 22.65
N ILE A 563 -7.73 -6.21 21.38
CA ILE A 563 -8.66 -7.12 20.72
C ILE A 563 -7.92 -7.84 19.61
N GLU A 564 -7.92 -9.16 19.65
CA GLU A 564 -7.28 -10.00 18.64
C GLU A 564 -8.30 -10.89 17.97
N ALA A 565 -8.16 -11.09 16.67
CA ALA A 565 -8.98 -12.00 15.89
C ALA A 565 -8.16 -12.70 14.80
N PHE A 566 -8.40 -14.01 14.60
CA PHE A 566 -7.97 -14.73 13.41
C PHE A 566 -9.15 -14.82 12.45
N VAL A 567 -9.01 -14.29 11.27
CA VAL A 567 -10.07 -14.24 10.26
C VAL A 567 -9.57 -14.64 8.88
N LYS A 568 -10.47 -15.19 8.08
CA LYS A 568 -10.25 -15.45 6.66
C LYS A 568 -11.49 -15.04 5.89
N ILE A 569 -11.35 -14.11 4.94
CA ILE A 569 -12.41 -13.77 3.99
C ILE A 569 -12.60 -14.95 3.06
N ASN A 570 -13.85 -15.32 2.75
CA ASN A 570 -14.11 -16.39 1.80
C ASN A 570 -13.55 -16.04 0.42
N GLN A 571 -12.97 -17.03 -0.27
CA GLN A 571 -12.42 -16.84 -1.63
C GLN A 571 -13.46 -16.33 -2.63
N ALA A 572 -14.74 -16.68 -2.46
CA ALA A 572 -15.87 -16.24 -3.29
C ALA A 572 -16.46 -14.88 -2.84
N TRP A 573 -15.73 -14.11 -2.05
CA TRP A 573 -16.18 -12.79 -1.61
C TRP A 573 -16.52 -11.89 -2.81
N ASP A 574 -17.66 -11.22 -2.74
CA ASP A 574 -18.16 -10.31 -3.75
C ASP A 574 -18.61 -9.01 -3.09
N LYS A 575 -18.06 -7.87 -3.55
CA LYS A 575 -18.34 -6.57 -2.95
C LYS A 575 -19.83 -6.17 -2.98
N SER A 576 -20.58 -6.61 -3.98
CA SER A 576 -22.01 -6.31 -4.08
C SER A 576 -22.85 -7.02 -3.01
N LYS A 577 -22.33 -8.13 -2.48
CA LYS A 577 -22.99 -9.01 -1.51
C LYS A 577 -22.43 -8.91 -0.10
N HIS A 578 -21.10 -8.71 0.01
CA HIS A 578 -20.37 -8.92 1.26
C HIS A 578 -19.61 -7.67 1.74
N ALA A 579 -19.67 -6.54 1.01
CA ALA A 579 -19.07 -5.29 1.48
C ALA A 579 -19.67 -4.86 2.82
N TRP A 580 -18.80 -4.41 3.73
CA TRP A 580 -19.13 -3.98 5.08
C TRP A 580 -19.54 -5.10 6.04
N MET A 581 -19.26 -6.35 5.68
CA MET A 581 -19.47 -7.49 6.58
C MET A 581 -18.68 -7.32 7.88
N ASN A 582 -19.28 -7.74 9.00
CA ASN A 582 -18.72 -7.50 10.31
C ASN A 582 -18.08 -8.75 10.90
N ILE A 583 -16.83 -8.62 11.36
CA ILE A 583 -16.14 -9.60 12.20
C ILE A 583 -16.75 -9.57 13.59
N MET A 584 -16.89 -8.35 14.15
CA MET A 584 -17.43 -8.14 15.49
C MET A 584 -18.04 -6.74 15.61
N THR A 585 -19.11 -6.65 16.39
CA THR A 585 -19.75 -5.36 16.70
C THR A 585 -20.24 -5.35 18.14
N ARG A 586 -20.72 -4.18 18.56
CA ARG A 586 -21.44 -4.00 19.82
C ARG A 586 -22.82 -3.45 19.51
N ASP A 587 -23.84 -4.01 20.16
CA ASP A 587 -25.23 -3.65 19.89
C ASP A 587 -25.58 -2.18 20.16
N GLY A 588 -26.49 -1.67 19.34
CA GLY A 588 -27.07 -0.34 19.41
C GLY A 588 -26.68 0.54 18.22
N LYS A 589 -27.13 1.77 18.24
CA LYS A 589 -26.77 2.83 17.28
C LYS A 589 -25.86 3.84 17.96
N ARG A 590 -24.78 4.24 17.28
CA ARG A 590 -23.87 5.26 17.84
C ARG A 590 -24.58 6.62 18.00
N GLY A 591 -25.56 6.91 17.16
CA GLY A 591 -26.38 8.12 17.26
C GLY A 591 -27.22 8.21 18.54
N ASP A 592 -27.47 7.09 19.24
CA ASP A 592 -28.18 7.07 20.51
C ASP A 592 -27.28 7.35 21.72
N LEU A 593 -25.97 7.45 21.51
CA LEU A 593 -25.02 7.81 22.57
C LEU A 593 -25.15 9.30 22.90
N ALA A 594 -25.21 9.62 24.19
CA ALA A 594 -25.30 11.00 24.63
C ALA A 594 -24.09 11.83 24.12
N GLY A 595 -24.38 12.96 23.45
CA GLY A 595 -23.37 13.85 22.91
C GLY A 595 -22.65 13.35 21.64
N PHE A 596 -23.20 12.33 20.96
CA PHE A 596 -22.68 11.93 19.65
C PHE A 596 -23.00 12.99 18.59
N ASP A 597 -21.97 13.39 17.84
CA ASP A 597 -22.06 14.39 16.75
C ASP A 597 -21.31 13.98 15.48
N GLY A 598 -20.92 12.70 15.41
CA GLY A 598 -20.19 12.13 14.27
C GLY A 598 -21.10 11.70 13.12
N GLY A 599 -20.50 11.25 12.03
CA GLY A 599 -21.19 10.63 10.91
C GLY A 599 -21.66 9.19 11.19
N ASP A 600 -22.47 8.66 10.26
CA ASP A 600 -22.97 7.28 10.28
C ASP A 600 -23.68 6.90 11.61
N ALA A 601 -24.60 7.76 12.06
CA ALA A 601 -25.32 7.62 13.32
C ALA A 601 -26.08 6.27 13.46
N GLU A 602 -26.40 5.63 12.36
CA GLU A 602 -27.06 4.32 12.26
C GLU A 602 -26.12 3.14 12.55
N SER A 603 -24.80 3.36 12.45
CA SER A 603 -23.79 2.32 12.73
C SER A 603 -23.71 1.99 14.24
N PRO A 604 -23.22 0.79 14.60
CA PRO A 604 -23.01 0.43 15.99
C PRO A 604 -21.88 1.26 16.65
N PRO A 605 -21.86 1.37 18.00
CA PRO A 605 -20.80 2.08 18.73
C PRO A 605 -19.39 1.50 18.51
N LEU A 606 -19.30 0.21 18.25
CA LEU A 606 -18.09 -0.51 17.85
C LEU A 606 -18.36 -1.25 16.55
N LEU A 607 -17.48 -1.04 15.58
CA LEU A 607 -17.51 -1.68 14.26
C LEU A 607 -16.13 -2.25 13.94
N PHE A 608 -16.04 -3.58 13.85
CA PHE A 608 -14.89 -4.31 13.33
C PHE A 608 -15.33 -5.04 12.07
N ALA A 609 -15.03 -4.44 10.91
CA ALA A 609 -15.64 -4.81 9.64
C ALA A 609 -14.62 -4.99 8.52
N ILE A 610 -15.10 -5.55 7.41
CA ILE A 610 -14.37 -5.63 6.14
C ILE A 610 -15.07 -4.70 5.13
N SER A 611 -14.33 -3.75 4.60
CA SER A 611 -14.85 -2.74 3.66
C SER A 611 -15.20 -3.33 2.28
N SER A 612 -15.73 -2.47 1.41
CA SER A 612 -15.96 -2.80 0.00
C SER A 612 -14.67 -3.02 -0.81
N LEU A 613 -13.51 -2.69 -0.24
CA LEU A 613 -12.17 -2.90 -0.80
C LEU A 613 -11.38 -3.98 -0.05
N ARG A 614 -12.05 -4.79 0.76
CA ARG A 614 -11.44 -5.79 1.64
C ARG A 614 -10.44 -5.22 2.65
N GLU A 615 -10.55 -3.95 3.01
CA GLU A 615 -9.78 -3.38 4.10
C GLU A 615 -10.42 -3.76 5.44
N VAL A 616 -9.63 -4.02 6.44
CA VAL A 616 -10.12 -4.13 7.82
C VAL A 616 -10.41 -2.73 8.34
N GLN A 617 -11.62 -2.51 8.80
CA GLN A 617 -12.03 -1.30 9.52
C GLN A 617 -12.23 -1.62 10.98
N TRP A 618 -11.55 -0.87 11.84
CA TRP A 618 -11.87 -0.74 13.25
C TRP A 618 -12.40 0.67 13.49
N GLU A 619 -13.62 0.78 14.00
CA GLU A 619 -14.21 2.08 14.30
C GLU A 619 -14.96 2.00 15.64
N VAL A 620 -14.71 2.95 16.52
CA VAL A 620 -15.35 3.05 17.82
C VAL A 620 -15.78 4.47 18.12
N VAL A 621 -16.81 4.61 18.95
CA VAL A 621 -17.06 5.86 19.67
C VAL A 621 -16.30 5.76 20.99
N PRO A 622 -15.38 6.68 21.29
CA PRO A 622 -14.56 6.63 22.51
C PRO A 622 -15.43 6.87 23.77
N ASP A 623 -14.99 6.33 24.91
CA ASP A 623 -15.62 6.58 26.21
C ASP A 623 -15.06 7.88 26.83
N VAL A 624 -15.55 9.02 26.33
CA VAL A 624 -15.17 10.35 26.81
C VAL A 624 -16.40 11.16 27.16
N SER A 625 -16.26 12.16 28.03
CA SER A 625 -17.32 13.11 28.32
C SER A 625 -17.40 14.20 27.26
N GLY A 626 -18.61 14.65 26.92
CA GLY A 626 -18.87 15.71 25.95
C GLY A 626 -19.15 15.20 24.53
N THR A 627 -18.81 15.99 23.53
CA THR A 627 -19.01 15.68 22.12
C THR A 627 -18.20 14.46 21.68
N ARG A 628 -18.80 13.53 20.94
CA ARG A 628 -18.22 12.25 20.58
C ARG A 628 -18.39 11.95 19.11
N GLY A 629 -17.28 12.02 18.37
CA GLY A 629 -17.20 11.49 17.02
C GLY A 629 -16.76 10.04 16.98
N GLY A 630 -16.96 9.37 15.86
CA GLY A 630 -16.35 8.07 15.59
C GLY A 630 -14.85 8.20 15.33
N ALA A 631 -14.05 7.27 15.83
CA ALA A 631 -12.63 7.19 15.57
C ALA A 631 -12.31 5.86 14.84
N ALA A 632 -11.64 5.95 13.69
CA ALA A 632 -11.44 4.81 12.81
C ALA A 632 -9.98 4.55 12.47
N SER A 633 -9.59 3.27 12.49
CA SER A 633 -8.33 2.74 11.95
C SER A 633 -8.62 1.83 10.76
N TRP A 634 -7.73 1.81 9.78
CA TRP A 634 -7.93 1.07 8.54
C TRP A 634 -6.67 0.35 8.11
N SER A 635 -6.79 -0.91 7.70
CA SER A 635 -5.71 -1.62 7.03
C SER A 635 -5.61 -1.22 5.55
N GLY A 636 -4.60 -1.74 4.86
CA GLY A 636 -4.66 -1.97 3.43
C GLY A 636 -5.60 -3.13 3.10
N GLU A 637 -5.74 -3.44 1.83
CA GLU A 637 -6.52 -4.57 1.33
C GLU A 637 -5.96 -5.89 1.87
N ILE A 638 -6.84 -6.79 2.36
CA ILE A 638 -6.47 -8.17 2.71
C ILE A 638 -6.95 -9.16 1.65
N ILE A 639 -6.15 -10.22 1.43
CA ILE A 639 -6.39 -11.18 0.35
C ILE A 639 -7.49 -12.17 0.75
N ALA A 640 -8.52 -12.30 -0.09
CA ALA A 640 -9.56 -13.32 0.07
C ALA A 640 -8.95 -14.73 0.02
N GLY A 641 -9.45 -15.64 0.85
CA GLY A 641 -8.95 -17.01 0.96
C GLY A 641 -7.69 -17.16 1.84
N THR A 642 -7.14 -16.07 2.35
CA THR A 642 -5.95 -16.07 3.21
C THR A 642 -6.33 -15.77 4.67
N TRP A 643 -5.81 -16.56 5.60
CA TRP A 643 -5.92 -16.27 7.03
C TRP A 643 -5.06 -15.08 7.43
N VAL A 644 -5.60 -14.20 8.26
CA VAL A 644 -4.86 -13.11 8.88
C VAL A 644 -5.13 -13.04 10.38
N HIS A 645 -4.07 -12.70 11.13
CA HIS A 645 -4.17 -12.27 12.52
C HIS A 645 -4.30 -10.75 12.57
N ILE A 646 -5.31 -10.25 13.26
CA ILE A 646 -5.52 -8.84 13.49
C ILE A 646 -5.41 -8.57 14.97
N ALA A 647 -4.62 -7.59 15.37
CA ALA A 647 -4.56 -7.09 16.74
C ALA A 647 -4.88 -5.60 16.76
N ILE A 648 -5.75 -5.18 17.65
CA ILE A 648 -6.13 -3.78 17.85
C ILE A 648 -5.78 -3.43 19.28
N VAL A 649 -4.87 -2.46 19.45
CA VAL A 649 -4.33 -2.06 20.77
C VAL A 649 -4.70 -0.61 21.00
N ASN A 650 -5.50 -0.35 22.04
CA ASN A 650 -5.78 0.99 22.55
C ASN A 650 -4.97 1.22 23.81
N ASP A 651 -4.06 2.17 23.77
CA ASP A 651 -3.19 2.52 24.90
C ASP A 651 -3.76 3.73 25.66
N PRO A 652 -4.08 3.59 26.96
CA PRO A 652 -4.64 4.67 27.76
C PRO A 652 -3.60 5.75 28.11
N VAL A 653 -2.31 5.51 27.91
CA VAL A 653 -1.21 6.46 28.19
C VAL A 653 -0.96 7.38 26.99
N THR A 654 -0.84 6.80 25.80
CA THR A 654 -0.64 7.57 24.56
C THR A 654 -1.94 8.06 23.96
N HIS A 655 -3.07 7.48 24.36
CA HIS A 655 -4.40 7.69 23.80
C HIS A 655 -4.50 7.28 22.31
N ASP A 656 -3.62 6.40 21.85
CA ASP A 656 -3.64 5.90 20.49
C ASP A 656 -4.37 4.55 20.38
N THR A 657 -5.00 4.34 19.24
CA THR A 657 -5.47 3.02 18.84
C THR A 657 -4.68 2.58 17.63
N LEU A 658 -3.84 1.55 17.81
CA LEU A 658 -3.03 0.97 16.74
C LEU A 658 -3.63 -0.37 16.31
N MET A 659 -3.88 -0.51 15.03
CA MET A 659 -4.28 -1.78 14.43
C MET A 659 -3.07 -2.42 13.75
N TYR A 660 -2.95 -3.73 13.89
CA TYR A 660 -1.90 -4.56 13.30
C TYR A 660 -2.54 -5.68 12.49
N VAL A 661 -2.00 -5.95 11.33
CA VAL A 661 -2.34 -7.11 10.49
C VAL A 661 -1.08 -7.94 10.30
N GLU A 662 -1.11 -9.23 10.66
CA GLU A 662 0.06 -10.12 10.63
C GLU A 662 1.30 -9.55 11.37
N GLY A 663 1.07 -8.79 12.44
CA GLY A 663 2.12 -8.17 13.24
C GLY A 663 2.64 -6.84 12.72
N ALA A 664 2.22 -6.40 11.54
CA ALA A 664 2.59 -5.10 10.98
C ALA A 664 1.56 -4.03 11.34
N PRO A 665 1.98 -2.87 11.89
CA PRO A 665 1.05 -1.78 12.15
C PRO A 665 0.53 -1.19 10.84
N VAL A 666 -0.77 -0.90 10.81
CA VAL A 666 -1.39 -0.25 9.64
C VAL A 666 -1.06 1.23 9.63
N LEU A 667 -1.15 1.86 8.45
CA LEU A 667 -0.84 3.29 8.32
C LEU A 667 -1.93 4.18 8.92
N ARG A 668 -3.19 3.85 8.70
CA ARG A 668 -4.34 4.67 9.09
C ARG A 668 -4.81 4.31 10.49
N ASN A 669 -4.24 4.93 11.51
CA ASN A 669 -4.59 4.73 12.91
C ASN A 669 -5.30 5.94 13.52
N SER A 670 -6.17 5.68 14.50
CA SER A 670 -6.82 6.73 15.29
C SER A 670 -5.91 7.23 16.40
N GLY A 671 -5.79 8.53 16.55
CA GLY A 671 -5.15 9.16 17.71
C GLY A 671 -6.17 9.80 18.64
N ASN A 672 -5.77 10.06 19.88
CA ASN A 672 -6.58 10.69 20.94
C ASN A 672 -7.87 9.94 21.27
N VAL A 673 -7.82 8.60 21.24
CA VAL A 673 -8.96 7.72 21.50
C VAL A 673 -8.71 6.84 22.72
N VAL A 674 -9.60 6.88 23.68
CA VAL A 674 -9.50 6.05 24.89
C VAL A 674 -10.80 5.28 25.09
N GLY A 675 -10.66 3.96 25.24
CA GLY A 675 -11.78 3.08 25.49
C GLY A 675 -12.79 3.00 24.35
N LEU A 676 -13.95 2.47 24.66
CA LEU A 676 -15.08 2.36 23.74
C LEU A 676 -16.40 2.57 24.48
N ALA A 677 -17.29 3.39 23.92
CA ALA A 677 -18.57 3.70 24.51
C ALA A 677 -19.55 2.51 24.42
N THR A 678 -20.50 2.48 25.35
CA THR A 678 -21.62 1.55 25.34
C THR A 678 -22.91 2.29 25.63
N LEU A 679 -24.00 1.90 24.98
CA LEU A 679 -25.32 2.45 25.25
C LEU A 679 -25.86 2.01 26.62
N SER A 680 -25.58 0.76 27.00
CA SER A 680 -26.02 0.20 28.27
C SER A 680 -25.15 -1.00 28.70
N ALA A 681 -25.25 -1.41 29.94
CA ALA A 681 -24.61 -2.62 30.47
C ALA A 681 -25.14 -3.93 29.84
N SER A 682 -26.23 -3.87 29.07
CA SER A 682 -26.80 -5.02 28.37
C SER A 682 -26.54 -4.97 26.84
N SER A 683 -25.80 -3.98 26.35
CA SER A 683 -25.41 -3.91 24.91
C SER A 683 -24.46 -5.05 24.58
N GLN A 684 -24.98 -6.05 23.89
CA GLN A 684 -24.30 -7.32 23.66
C GLN A 684 -23.14 -7.16 22.65
N TRP A 685 -22.13 -7.99 22.81
CA TRP A 685 -21.10 -8.20 21.81
C TRP A 685 -21.57 -9.23 20.81
N VAL A 686 -21.33 -8.98 19.53
CA VAL A 686 -21.77 -9.82 18.41
C VAL A 686 -20.56 -10.19 17.57
N VAL A 687 -20.37 -11.48 17.28
CA VAL A 687 -19.28 -12.00 16.46
C VAL A 687 -19.87 -12.64 15.20
N GLY A 688 -19.34 -12.28 14.03
CA GLY A 688 -19.79 -12.77 12.72
C GLY A 688 -21.02 -12.04 12.17
N GLY A 689 -21.40 -10.91 12.79
CA GLY A 689 -22.51 -10.09 12.31
C GLY A 689 -22.46 -8.69 12.89
N GLY A 690 -23.29 -7.82 12.34
CA GLY A 690 -23.40 -6.43 12.73
C GLY A 690 -24.81 -5.95 12.90
N SER A 691 -24.95 -4.64 12.87
CA SER A 691 -26.24 -3.97 12.87
C SER A 691 -26.18 -2.67 12.04
N TRP A 692 -27.32 -2.28 11.51
CA TRP A 692 -27.53 -1.01 10.88
C TRP A 692 -28.90 -0.48 11.31
N ASP A 693 -28.97 0.77 11.72
CA ASP A 693 -30.19 1.41 12.24
C ASP A 693 -30.87 0.57 13.33
N GLY A 694 -30.07 -0.03 14.21
CA GLY A 694 -30.53 -0.87 15.32
C GLY A 694 -31.03 -2.27 14.92
N ALA A 695 -31.08 -2.60 13.63
CA ALA A 695 -31.43 -3.94 13.15
C ALA A 695 -30.18 -4.74 12.78
N ARG A 696 -30.20 -6.07 13.00
CA ARG A 696 -29.11 -6.96 12.57
C ARG A 696 -28.88 -6.87 11.06
N ALA A 697 -27.63 -6.72 10.66
CA ALA A 697 -27.19 -6.55 9.28
C ALA A 697 -25.76 -7.05 9.08
N ASP A 698 -25.30 -7.04 7.84
CA ASP A 698 -23.90 -7.15 7.45
C ASP A 698 -23.14 -8.34 8.07
N GLY A 699 -23.72 -9.54 7.92
CA GLY A 699 -23.12 -10.79 8.40
C GLY A 699 -21.80 -11.11 7.72
N PHE A 700 -20.91 -11.80 8.44
CA PHE A 700 -19.59 -12.19 7.96
C PHE A 700 -19.69 -13.30 6.90
N PHE A 701 -18.79 -13.28 5.93
CA PHE A 701 -18.65 -14.33 4.90
C PHE A 701 -17.20 -14.80 4.87
N GLY A 702 -16.94 -15.96 5.47
CA GLY A 702 -15.60 -16.52 5.67
C GLY A 702 -15.45 -17.25 6.99
N ASN A 703 -14.23 -17.37 7.48
CA ASN A 703 -13.91 -18.08 8.71
C ASN A 703 -13.47 -17.14 9.84
N ILE A 704 -13.92 -17.45 11.05
CA ILE A 704 -13.43 -16.82 12.30
C ILE A 704 -12.89 -17.95 13.21
N GLY A 705 -11.61 -17.81 13.62
CA GLY A 705 -10.91 -18.81 14.44
C GLY A 705 -10.98 -18.54 15.93
N GLU A 706 -10.24 -17.56 16.41
CA GLU A 706 -10.25 -17.13 17.81
C GLU A 706 -10.50 -15.62 17.85
N VAL A 707 -11.21 -15.17 18.90
CA VAL A 707 -11.36 -13.74 19.23
C VAL A 707 -11.03 -13.59 20.71
N ARG A 708 -10.04 -12.75 21.05
CA ARG A 708 -9.65 -12.45 22.42
C ARG A 708 -9.82 -10.95 22.70
N VAL A 709 -10.40 -10.63 23.86
CA VAL A 709 -10.56 -9.27 24.40
C VAL A 709 -9.81 -9.20 25.72
N VAL A 710 -8.86 -8.28 25.82
CA VAL A 710 -8.02 -8.07 27.01
C VAL A 710 -8.19 -6.62 27.48
N ALA A 711 -8.35 -6.41 28.78
CA ALA A 711 -8.42 -5.09 29.40
C ALA A 711 -7.03 -4.55 29.73
N ASP A 712 -6.17 -4.51 28.71
CA ASP A 712 -4.80 -4.01 28.79
C ASP A 712 -4.27 -3.74 27.37
N ALA A 713 -3.34 -2.81 27.20
CA ALA A 713 -2.63 -2.54 25.98
C ALA A 713 -1.42 -3.50 25.84
N LEU A 714 -1.62 -4.63 25.16
CA LEU A 714 -0.60 -5.68 25.07
C LEU A 714 0.52 -5.35 24.11
N ALA A 715 1.75 -5.63 24.51
CA ALA A 715 2.88 -5.70 23.61
C ALA A 715 2.79 -6.94 22.67
N PRO A 716 3.41 -6.92 21.49
CA PRO A 716 3.37 -8.05 20.54
C PRO A 716 3.84 -9.39 21.11
N ALA A 717 4.71 -9.38 22.13
CA ALA A 717 5.17 -10.58 22.83
C ALA A 717 4.08 -11.28 23.66
N GLN A 718 2.93 -10.67 23.84
CA GLN A 718 1.79 -11.20 24.62
C GLN A 718 0.60 -11.58 23.73
N TRP A 719 0.70 -11.36 22.40
CA TRP A 719 -0.37 -11.70 21.46
C TRP A 719 -0.50 -13.21 21.27
N LEU A 720 -1.68 -13.64 20.77
CA LEU A 720 -1.96 -15.05 20.48
C LEU A 720 -0.95 -15.69 19.51
N THR A 721 -0.26 -14.89 18.73
CA THR A 721 0.78 -15.33 17.77
C THR A 721 2.20 -15.38 18.37
N ALA A 722 2.44 -14.95 19.59
CA ALA A 722 3.76 -14.63 20.13
C ALA A 722 4.60 -15.84 20.58
N ARG A 723 4.57 -16.93 19.84
CA ARG A 723 5.45 -18.09 20.06
C ARG A 723 6.70 -17.96 19.22
N ARG A 724 7.87 -18.07 19.85
CA ARG A 724 9.19 -17.92 19.22
C ARG A 724 10.02 -19.17 19.46
N VAL A 725 10.93 -19.46 18.52
CA VAL A 725 11.99 -20.46 18.73
C VAL A 725 13.01 -19.92 19.72
#